data_dfb6e26e6a08526116eacfaa07bde216
#
_entry.id   dfb6e26e6a08526116eacfaa07bde216
#
_cell.length_a   1.000
_cell.length_b   1.000
_cell.length_c   1.000
_cell.angle_alpha   90.00
_cell.angle_beta   90.00
_cell.angle_gamma   90.00
#
_symmetry.space_group_name_H-M   'P 1'
#
loop_
_entity.id
_entity.type
_entity.pdbx_description
1 polymer ?
#
loop_
_entity_poly.entity_id
_entity_poly.type
_entity_poly.pdbx_seq_one_letter_code
_entity_poly.pdbx_strand_id
1 'polypeptide(L)'
;METNIESHLIEKRVFKPAKDFAKKARVKSLAQYRKMYRESIRRPDTFWVREAKELTWRKPWKKVLDWRAPFAKWFIGGQLNLSENCLDRHLDSPRRNKAAIIWEGEPGEKRTLTYQQLHHEVCRFANVLKRNKIRKGDRVIIYLPNIPEAAIAMLACARIGAVHSIVFGGFSADSIRDRIADSGAIALITADGSYRRGAVVPLKNNVDHALSGGTTVKRVIVFKRAGNEIHMEEGRDVWWHRELEYVDANCEPIALDSEHPLYILYTSGSTGKPKGILHTTGGYLLGIYSTTKYVFDIRDEDLFWCTADVGWVTGHSYVVYGPLALGATTLMYEGAPNWPEPDRFWKIVEDYRVTILYTAPTAIRAFIRWGDDWVKKHDLSSLRLLGSVGEPINPEAWMWYQKTIGGGRCPIVDTWWQTETGAIMITPLPGAIPTKPGSATLPFFGVDAAVVDERGEEVGANIGGKLIIRKPWPSMLRTIYGDKERYQKQYWSEFKGRYLTGDGARRDRDGYFWIVGRIDDVLNVAGHRLGTSEIESALVAHAQVAEAAVVGRPDEMKGQAVVAFVTLKGIASPSAGLKTELRDHVGVHIGAIAKPDEIRFAEALPKTRSGKIMRRLLKEIASGKSVTGDTTTLEDFSVLAKLSEEE
;
A
#
# COMPACT_ATOMS: atom_id res chain seq x y z
N MET A 1 30.58 19.70 7.32
CA MET A 1 29.59 19.27 8.32
C MET A 1 29.00 17.96 7.82
N GLU A 2 28.97 16.93 8.67
CA GLU A 2 28.37 15.66 8.29
C GLU A 2 26.89 15.86 8.03
N THR A 3 26.45 15.51 6.83
CA THR A 3 25.07 15.70 6.34
C THR A 3 24.19 14.47 6.56
N ASN A 4 24.60 13.59 7.48
CA ASN A 4 23.88 12.34 7.77
C ASN A 4 22.60 12.61 8.57
N ILE A 5 21.56 11.78 8.36
CA ILE A 5 20.35 11.80 9.18
C ILE A 5 20.69 11.22 10.55
N GLU A 6 20.50 11.98 11.63
CA GLU A 6 20.72 11.48 12.97
C GLU A 6 19.57 10.55 13.39
N SER A 7 19.91 9.42 13.98
CA SER A 7 18.96 8.44 14.50
C SER A 7 19.34 8.03 15.92
N HIS A 8 18.43 8.28 16.84
CA HIS A 8 18.63 8.06 18.28
C HIS A 8 17.76 6.93 18.83
N LEU A 9 16.85 6.37 18.04
CA LEU A 9 15.98 5.27 18.47
C LEU A 9 16.78 3.98 18.64
N ILE A 10 16.89 3.49 19.88
CA ILE A 10 17.55 2.23 20.22
C ILE A 10 16.49 1.23 20.67
N GLU A 11 16.15 0.25 19.83
CA GLU A 11 15.26 -0.85 20.18
C GLU A 11 16.07 -2.11 20.55
N LYS A 12 15.87 -2.61 21.75
CA LYS A 12 16.59 -3.77 22.29
C LYS A 12 15.74 -5.05 22.29
N ARG A 13 14.41 -4.92 22.18
CA ARG A 13 13.51 -6.07 22.20
C ARG A 13 13.67 -6.87 20.90
N VAL A 14 13.83 -8.18 21.02
CA VAL A 14 14.00 -9.10 19.88
C VAL A 14 13.02 -10.26 20.02
N PHE A 15 12.21 -10.48 19.00
CA PHE A 15 11.24 -11.55 18.93
C PHE A 15 11.70 -12.61 17.95
N LYS A 16 12.09 -13.78 18.47
CA LYS A 16 12.49 -14.91 17.63
C LYS A 16 11.27 -15.57 17.02
N PRO A 17 11.38 -16.15 15.79
CA PRO A 17 10.32 -16.97 15.22
C PRO A 17 9.91 -18.09 16.18
N ALA A 18 8.59 -18.26 16.37
CA ALA A 18 8.07 -19.36 17.19
C ALA A 18 8.47 -20.71 16.56
N LYS A 19 8.97 -21.65 17.38
CA LYS A 19 9.50 -22.94 16.89
C LYS A 19 8.49 -23.71 16.02
N ASP A 20 7.22 -23.72 16.42
CA ASP A 20 6.17 -24.46 15.70
C ASP A 20 5.77 -23.76 14.39
N PHE A 21 5.84 -22.44 14.34
CA PHE A 21 5.68 -21.69 13.09
C PHE A 21 6.85 -21.98 12.15
N ALA A 22 8.09 -21.88 12.64
CA ALA A 22 9.31 -22.09 11.85
C ALA A 22 9.39 -23.50 11.25
N LYS A 23 8.98 -24.56 12.01
CA LYS A 23 8.96 -25.93 11.48
C LYS A 23 8.11 -26.08 10.22
N LYS A 24 7.01 -25.35 10.15
CA LYS A 24 6.03 -25.43 9.06
C LYS A 24 6.26 -24.37 7.97
N ALA A 25 7.05 -23.32 8.23
CA ALA A 25 7.28 -22.21 7.31
C ALA A 25 8.04 -22.64 6.05
N ARG A 26 7.84 -21.92 4.95
CA ARG A 26 8.58 -22.13 3.68
C ARG A 26 10.07 -21.84 3.85
N VAL A 27 10.39 -20.80 4.61
CA VAL A 27 11.76 -20.47 5.01
C VAL A 27 11.87 -20.62 6.53
N LYS A 28 12.61 -21.65 6.96
CA LYS A 28 12.59 -22.16 8.34
C LYS A 28 13.68 -21.61 9.25
N SER A 29 14.67 -20.91 8.68
CA SER A 29 15.79 -20.41 9.47
C SER A 29 16.50 -19.24 8.79
N LEU A 30 17.17 -18.42 9.60
CA LEU A 30 18.01 -17.32 9.10
C LEU A 30 19.14 -17.82 8.18
N ALA A 31 19.66 -19.02 8.41
CA ALA A 31 20.67 -19.62 7.54
C ALA A 31 20.10 -19.93 6.15
N GLN A 32 18.88 -20.48 6.09
CA GLN A 32 18.17 -20.73 4.83
C GLN A 32 17.88 -19.40 4.10
N TYR A 33 17.36 -18.40 4.80
CA TYR A 33 17.15 -17.07 4.23
C TYR A 33 18.45 -16.51 3.64
N ARG A 34 19.53 -16.51 4.41
CA ARG A 34 20.84 -15.98 3.95
C ARG A 34 21.37 -16.73 2.71
N LYS A 35 21.14 -18.04 2.61
CA LYS A 35 21.51 -18.84 1.43
C LYS A 35 20.72 -18.39 0.20
N MET A 36 19.39 -18.31 0.31
CA MET A 36 18.50 -17.91 -0.78
C MET A 36 18.75 -16.45 -1.18
N TYR A 37 18.92 -15.54 -0.22
CA TYR A 37 19.23 -14.14 -0.46
C TYR A 37 20.56 -13.98 -1.21
N ARG A 38 21.63 -14.66 -0.77
CA ARG A 38 22.91 -14.63 -1.48
C ARG A 38 22.81 -15.17 -2.91
N GLU A 39 22.04 -16.24 -3.13
CA GLU A 39 21.78 -16.77 -4.46
C GLU A 39 21.07 -15.73 -5.33
N SER A 40 20.01 -15.11 -4.82
CA SER A 40 19.21 -14.12 -5.54
C SER A 40 20.00 -12.86 -5.95
N ILE A 41 21.03 -12.48 -5.16
CA ILE A 41 21.90 -11.34 -5.46
C ILE A 41 23.06 -11.72 -6.40
N ARG A 42 23.68 -12.89 -6.19
CA ARG A 42 24.88 -13.30 -6.95
C ARG A 42 24.56 -14.00 -8.26
N ARG A 43 23.41 -14.70 -8.33
CA ARG A 43 22.93 -15.46 -9.49
C ARG A 43 21.46 -15.15 -9.76
N PRO A 44 21.11 -13.88 -10.03
CA PRO A 44 19.72 -13.45 -10.16
C PRO A 44 18.97 -14.23 -11.25
N ASP A 45 19.62 -14.49 -12.39
CA ASP A 45 19.00 -15.24 -13.49
C ASP A 45 18.58 -16.64 -13.04
N THR A 46 19.48 -17.38 -12.36
CA THR A 46 19.18 -18.73 -11.86
C THR A 46 18.03 -18.70 -10.84
N PHE A 47 18.08 -17.75 -9.92
CA PHE A 47 17.06 -17.60 -8.88
C PHE A 47 15.69 -17.29 -9.49
N TRP A 48 15.62 -16.25 -10.33
CA TRP A 48 14.35 -15.81 -10.89
C TRP A 48 13.79 -16.75 -11.95
N VAL A 49 14.64 -17.51 -12.68
CA VAL A 49 14.17 -18.61 -13.54
C VAL A 49 13.44 -19.68 -12.73
N ARG A 50 13.99 -20.06 -11.57
CA ARG A 50 13.37 -21.06 -10.71
C ARG A 50 11.99 -20.58 -10.21
N GLU A 51 11.93 -19.36 -9.69
CA GLU A 51 10.66 -18.78 -9.18
C GLU A 51 9.64 -18.58 -10.32
N ALA A 52 10.07 -18.12 -11.50
CA ALA A 52 9.21 -17.88 -12.65
C ALA A 52 8.59 -19.16 -13.22
N LYS A 53 9.23 -20.34 -13.07
CA LYS A 53 8.68 -21.62 -13.49
C LYS A 53 7.42 -22.03 -12.72
N GLU A 54 7.14 -21.40 -11.60
CA GLU A 54 5.90 -21.62 -10.85
C GLU A 54 4.69 -20.91 -11.49
N LEU A 55 4.92 -20.00 -12.42
CA LEU A 55 3.86 -19.29 -13.17
C LEU A 55 3.55 -20.00 -14.47
N THR A 56 2.33 -19.81 -14.98
CA THR A 56 1.92 -20.30 -16.29
C THR A 56 2.39 -19.34 -17.38
N TRP A 57 3.25 -19.83 -18.26
CA TRP A 57 3.77 -19.11 -19.42
C TRP A 57 3.25 -19.78 -20.70
N ARG A 58 2.64 -18.98 -21.56
CA ARG A 58 2.20 -19.44 -22.90
C ARG A 58 3.38 -19.56 -23.87
N LYS A 59 4.39 -18.71 -23.66
CA LYS A 59 5.68 -18.80 -24.36
C LYS A 59 6.80 -18.49 -23.37
N PRO A 60 7.83 -19.36 -23.28
CA PRO A 60 8.99 -19.10 -22.44
C PRO A 60 9.79 -17.90 -22.94
N TRP A 61 10.52 -17.28 -22.04
CA TRP A 61 11.41 -16.15 -22.33
C TRP A 61 12.74 -16.61 -22.95
N LYS A 62 13.41 -15.68 -23.64
CA LYS A 62 14.74 -15.86 -24.21
C LYS A 62 15.85 -15.35 -23.30
N LYS A 63 15.59 -14.30 -22.53
CA LYS A 63 16.50 -13.63 -21.60
C LYS A 63 15.76 -13.21 -20.35
N VAL A 64 16.33 -13.40 -19.17
CA VAL A 64 15.67 -13.08 -17.89
C VAL A 64 15.61 -11.59 -17.65
N LEU A 65 16.74 -10.90 -17.80
CA LEU A 65 16.86 -9.48 -17.53
C LEU A 65 17.66 -8.80 -18.66
N ASP A 66 17.12 -7.69 -19.17
CA ASP A 66 17.84 -6.71 -19.96
C ASP A 66 17.83 -5.38 -19.20
N TRP A 67 19.00 -4.99 -18.65
CA TRP A 67 19.12 -3.79 -17.86
C TRP A 67 20.13 -2.82 -18.46
N ARG A 68 19.62 -1.63 -18.80
CA ARG A 68 20.40 -0.46 -19.20
C ARG A 68 19.90 0.71 -18.36
N ALA A 69 20.49 0.88 -17.18
CA ALA A 69 20.03 1.87 -16.21
C ALA A 69 19.63 3.20 -16.86
N PRO A 70 18.49 3.75 -16.56
CA PRO A 70 17.51 3.37 -15.55
C PRO A 70 16.44 2.36 -16.00
N PHE A 71 16.51 1.85 -17.23
CA PHE A 71 15.47 1.02 -17.83
C PHE A 71 15.79 -0.48 -17.69
N ALA A 72 14.84 -1.22 -17.12
CA ALA A 72 14.91 -2.66 -17.00
C ALA A 72 13.74 -3.33 -17.72
N LYS A 73 14.02 -4.47 -18.37
CA LYS A 73 13.01 -5.38 -18.93
C LYS A 73 13.24 -6.78 -18.39
N TRP A 74 12.15 -7.45 -18.02
CA TRP A 74 12.21 -8.79 -17.44
C TRP A 74 11.52 -9.82 -18.31
N PHE A 75 12.11 -11.02 -18.40
CA PHE A 75 11.59 -12.16 -19.16
C PHE A 75 11.31 -11.85 -20.62
N ILE A 76 12.32 -11.31 -21.31
CA ILE A 76 12.26 -10.80 -22.68
C ILE A 76 11.84 -11.91 -23.66
N GLY A 77 10.76 -11.65 -24.42
CA GLY A 77 10.17 -12.57 -25.38
C GLY A 77 9.29 -13.64 -24.76
N GLY A 78 9.16 -13.65 -23.43
CA GLY A 78 8.17 -14.46 -22.70
C GLY A 78 6.76 -13.92 -22.89
N GLN A 79 5.78 -14.82 -22.93
CA GLN A 79 4.36 -14.44 -23.02
C GLN A 79 3.53 -15.16 -21.97
N LEU A 80 2.69 -14.41 -21.28
CA LEU A 80 1.78 -14.91 -20.25
C LEU A 80 0.54 -14.01 -20.18
N ASN A 81 -0.41 -14.40 -19.33
CA ASN A 81 -1.53 -13.54 -18.96
C ASN A 81 -1.68 -13.54 -17.43
N LEU A 82 -1.84 -12.38 -16.82
CA LEU A 82 -1.96 -12.27 -15.37
C LEU A 82 -3.29 -12.87 -14.90
N SER A 83 -4.41 -12.59 -15.58
CA SER A 83 -5.73 -13.15 -15.24
C SER A 83 -5.71 -14.68 -15.30
N GLU A 84 -5.07 -15.27 -16.31
CA GLU A 84 -4.87 -16.72 -16.43
C GLU A 84 -4.10 -17.28 -15.21
N ASN A 85 -3.07 -16.59 -14.77
CA ASN A 85 -2.30 -16.98 -13.59
C ASN A 85 -3.07 -16.84 -12.28
N CYS A 86 -4.04 -15.92 -12.21
CA CYS A 86 -4.89 -15.74 -11.03
C CYS A 86 -6.08 -16.70 -11.00
N LEU A 87 -6.56 -17.20 -12.14
CA LEU A 87 -7.82 -17.93 -12.23
C LEU A 87 -7.69 -19.29 -12.93
N ASP A 88 -7.42 -19.30 -14.23
CA ASP A 88 -7.52 -20.47 -15.11
C ASP A 88 -6.67 -21.63 -14.59
N ARG A 89 -5.42 -21.36 -14.19
CA ARG A 89 -4.48 -22.38 -13.68
C ARG A 89 -4.97 -23.15 -12.43
N HIS A 90 -5.99 -22.63 -11.76
CA HIS A 90 -6.57 -23.26 -10.58
C HIS A 90 -7.78 -24.14 -10.89
N LEU A 91 -8.36 -24.01 -12.09
CA LEU A 91 -9.61 -24.70 -12.46
C LEU A 91 -9.45 -26.19 -12.68
N ASP A 92 -8.27 -26.65 -13.08
CA ASP A 92 -7.96 -28.08 -13.26
C ASP A 92 -7.57 -28.78 -11.94
N SER A 93 -7.80 -28.14 -10.81
CA SER A 93 -7.48 -28.64 -9.48
C SER A 93 -8.69 -28.52 -8.53
N PRO A 94 -8.66 -29.11 -7.33
CA PRO A 94 -9.69 -28.91 -6.31
C PRO A 94 -9.95 -27.44 -5.96
N ARG A 95 -9.00 -26.54 -6.24
CA ARG A 95 -9.14 -25.10 -6.01
C ARG A 95 -10.26 -24.47 -6.82
N ARG A 96 -10.73 -25.10 -7.91
CA ARG A 96 -11.90 -24.63 -8.68
C ARG A 96 -13.11 -24.32 -7.78
N ASN A 97 -13.32 -25.13 -6.75
CA ASN A 97 -14.44 -25.01 -5.82
C ASN A 97 -14.07 -24.27 -4.52
N LYS A 98 -12.79 -23.89 -4.34
CA LYS A 98 -12.32 -23.10 -3.22
C LYS A 98 -12.81 -21.65 -3.35
N ALA A 99 -13.18 -21.01 -2.23
CA ALA A 99 -13.44 -19.58 -2.23
C ALA A 99 -12.20 -18.82 -2.70
N ALA A 100 -12.36 -18.02 -3.74
CA ALA A 100 -11.35 -17.09 -4.23
C ALA A 100 -11.50 -15.74 -3.50
N ILE A 101 -12.73 -15.22 -3.46
CA ILE A 101 -13.07 -13.97 -2.79
C ILE A 101 -14.22 -14.24 -1.81
N ILE A 102 -14.04 -13.80 -0.57
CA ILE A 102 -15.11 -13.60 0.40
C ILE A 102 -15.27 -12.10 0.56
N TRP A 103 -16.47 -11.59 0.42
CA TRP A 103 -16.75 -10.16 0.52
C TRP A 103 -17.87 -9.88 1.51
N GLU A 104 -17.70 -8.78 2.26
CA GLU A 104 -18.72 -8.22 3.10
C GLU A 104 -18.88 -6.72 2.83
N GLY A 105 -20.13 -6.28 2.62
CA GLY A 105 -20.49 -4.88 2.49
C GLY A 105 -20.73 -4.22 3.85
N GLU A 106 -20.62 -2.90 3.91
CA GLU A 106 -20.86 -2.15 5.15
C GLU A 106 -22.28 -2.36 5.71
N PRO A 107 -23.34 -2.43 4.89
CA PRO A 107 -24.69 -2.76 5.36
C PRO A 107 -24.86 -4.22 5.85
N GLY A 108 -23.87 -5.07 5.65
CA GLY A 108 -23.88 -6.46 6.13
C GLY A 108 -24.16 -7.51 5.07
N GLU A 109 -24.25 -7.13 3.80
CA GLU A 109 -24.35 -8.11 2.72
C GLU A 109 -23.09 -8.96 2.64
N LYS A 110 -23.26 -10.25 2.33
CA LYS A 110 -22.15 -11.20 2.23
C LYS A 110 -22.19 -11.91 0.88
N ARG A 111 -21.04 -12.08 0.27
CA ARG A 111 -20.90 -12.80 -1.00
C ARG A 111 -19.60 -13.61 -1.02
N THR A 112 -19.70 -14.85 -1.48
CA THR A 112 -18.54 -15.71 -1.69
C THR A 112 -18.49 -16.12 -3.16
N LEU A 113 -17.34 -15.97 -3.78
CA LEU A 113 -17.07 -16.42 -5.14
C LEU A 113 -15.99 -17.49 -5.10
N THR A 114 -16.28 -18.68 -5.63
CA THR A 114 -15.24 -19.69 -5.87
C THR A 114 -14.34 -19.27 -7.04
N TYR A 115 -13.18 -19.93 -7.21
CA TYR A 115 -12.33 -19.68 -8.37
C TYR A 115 -13.08 -19.87 -9.68
N GLN A 116 -13.92 -20.88 -9.80
CA GLN A 116 -14.73 -21.12 -10.98
C GLN A 116 -15.77 -20.01 -11.21
N GLN A 117 -16.45 -19.58 -10.15
CA GLN A 117 -17.44 -18.50 -10.26
C GLN A 117 -16.75 -17.16 -10.60
N LEU A 118 -15.63 -16.85 -9.96
CA LEU A 118 -14.87 -15.65 -10.27
C LEU A 118 -14.34 -15.67 -11.70
N HIS A 119 -13.82 -16.80 -12.18
CA HIS A 119 -13.41 -16.98 -13.57
C HIS A 119 -14.57 -16.72 -14.55
N HIS A 120 -15.74 -17.30 -14.26
CA HIS A 120 -16.95 -17.09 -15.07
C HIS A 120 -17.33 -15.61 -15.18
N GLU A 121 -17.39 -14.90 -14.03
CA GLU A 121 -17.72 -13.47 -14.01
C GLU A 121 -16.66 -12.61 -14.72
N VAL A 122 -15.38 -12.94 -14.57
CA VAL A 122 -14.27 -12.26 -15.25
C VAL A 122 -14.36 -12.47 -16.78
N CYS A 123 -14.67 -13.68 -17.25
CA CYS A 123 -14.82 -13.97 -18.68
C CYS A 123 -16.01 -13.21 -19.26
N ARG A 124 -17.15 -13.20 -18.58
CA ARG A 124 -18.32 -12.43 -19.01
C ARG A 124 -17.99 -10.94 -19.10
N PHE A 125 -17.39 -10.37 -18.05
CA PHE A 125 -17.07 -8.95 -18.06
C PHE A 125 -15.96 -8.60 -19.07
N ALA A 126 -15.01 -9.48 -19.33
CA ALA A 126 -14.03 -9.33 -20.41
C ALA A 126 -14.72 -9.26 -21.80
N ASN A 127 -15.77 -10.05 -22.00
CA ASN A 127 -16.58 -9.99 -23.21
C ASN A 127 -17.45 -8.71 -23.27
N VAL A 128 -17.94 -8.20 -22.14
CA VAL A 128 -18.57 -6.86 -22.06
C VAL A 128 -17.59 -5.78 -22.52
N LEU A 129 -16.34 -5.82 -22.05
CA LEU A 129 -15.31 -4.86 -22.49
C LEU A 129 -15.09 -4.94 -24.01
N LYS A 130 -14.95 -6.15 -24.57
CA LYS A 130 -14.80 -6.36 -26.03
C LYS A 130 -16.01 -5.84 -26.83
N ARG A 131 -17.25 -6.13 -26.36
CA ARG A 131 -18.50 -5.64 -26.97
C ARG A 131 -18.51 -4.12 -26.99
N ASN A 132 -18.03 -3.47 -25.95
CA ASN A 132 -17.87 -2.02 -25.85
C ASN A 132 -16.61 -1.47 -26.55
N LYS A 133 -16.01 -2.27 -27.46
CA LYS A 133 -14.88 -1.91 -28.34
C LYS A 133 -13.57 -1.60 -27.59
N ILE A 134 -13.43 -2.07 -26.35
CA ILE A 134 -12.19 -1.97 -25.58
C ILE A 134 -11.26 -3.10 -26.01
N ARG A 135 -10.02 -2.76 -26.34
CA ARG A 135 -9.03 -3.67 -26.95
C ARG A 135 -7.72 -3.65 -26.15
N LYS A 136 -6.83 -4.57 -26.50
CA LYS A 136 -5.45 -4.61 -26.00
C LYS A 136 -4.78 -3.24 -26.15
N GLY A 137 -4.20 -2.74 -25.03
CA GLY A 137 -3.49 -1.47 -24.97
C GLY A 137 -4.39 -0.25 -24.71
N ASP A 138 -5.71 -0.37 -24.76
CA ASP A 138 -6.62 0.70 -24.36
C ASP A 138 -6.55 0.92 -22.85
N ARG A 139 -6.69 2.19 -22.42
CA ARG A 139 -6.70 2.54 -21.00
C ARG A 139 -8.13 2.63 -20.50
N VAL A 140 -8.36 2.03 -19.33
CA VAL A 140 -9.65 1.95 -18.67
C VAL A 140 -9.52 2.50 -17.25
N ILE A 141 -10.29 3.52 -16.91
CA ILE A 141 -10.40 3.98 -15.52
C ILE A 141 -11.37 3.05 -14.77
N ILE A 142 -10.99 2.64 -13.57
CA ILE A 142 -11.86 1.90 -12.64
C ILE A 142 -12.06 2.78 -11.40
N TYR A 143 -13.29 3.23 -11.17
CA TYR A 143 -13.69 4.04 -10.02
C TYR A 143 -14.81 3.32 -9.27
N LEU A 144 -14.43 2.27 -8.55
CA LEU A 144 -15.31 1.36 -7.82
C LEU A 144 -14.91 1.31 -6.34
N PRO A 145 -15.84 1.03 -5.43
CA PRO A 145 -15.52 0.73 -4.05
C PRO A 145 -14.87 -0.67 -3.92
N ASN A 146 -14.56 -1.07 -2.71
CA ASN A 146 -13.95 -2.37 -2.39
C ASN A 146 -14.96 -3.52 -2.50
N ILE A 147 -15.46 -3.78 -3.70
CA ILE A 147 -16.43 -4.83 -4.05
C ILE A 147 -15.82 -5.85 -5.02
N PRO A 148 -16.38 -7.07 -5.11
CA PRO A 148 -15.88 -8.10 -6.04
C PRO A 148 -15.80 -7.62 -7.49
N GLU A 149 -16.70 -6.75 -7.92
CA GLU A 149 -16.72 -6.17 -9.27
C GLU A 149 -15.47 -5.35 -9.59
N ALA A 150 -14.82 -4.76 -8.59
CA ALA A 150 -13.52 -4.09 -8.78
C ALA A 150 -12.44 -5.11 -9.17
N ALA A 151 -12.35 -6.24 -8.46
CA ALA A 151 -11.44 -7.33 -8.81
C ALA A 151 -11.77 -7.97 -10.16
N ILE A 152 -13.07 -8.14 -10.47
CA ILE A 152 -13.53 -8.65 -11.76
C ILE A 152 -13.10 -7.71 -12.89
N ALA A 153 -13.28 -6.40 -12.73
CA ALA A 153 -12.88 -5.40 -13.73
C ALA A 153 -11.35 -5.39 -13.96
N MET A 154 -10.56 -5.45 -12.88
CA MET A 154 -9.09 -5.55 -12.96
C MET A 154 -8.64 -6.78 -13.75
N LEU A 155 -9.18 -7.95 -13.39
CA LEU A 155 -8.84 -9.23 -14.01
C LEU A 155 -9.34 -9.32 -15.46
N ALA A 156 -10.50 -8.75 -15.77
CA ALA A 156 -11.04 -8.69 -17.13
C ALA A 156 -10.19 -7.80 -18.05
N CYS A 157 -9.75 -6.62 -17.56
CA CYS A 157 -8.79 -5.78 -18.28
C CYS A 157 -7.49 -6.53 -18.56
N ALA A 158 -6.91 -7.17 -17.54
CA ALA A 158 -5.68 -7.97 -17.69
C ALA A 158 -5.88 -9.14 -18.68
N ARG A 159 -7.07 -9.78 -18.70
CA ARG A 159 -7.39 -10.89 -19.58
C ARG A 159 -7.33 -10.52 -21.05
N ILE A 160 -7.86 -9.35 -21.42
CA ILE A 160 -7.87 -8.85 -22.80
C ILE A 160 -6.69 -7.94 -23.14
N GLY A 161 -5.76 -7.72 -22.18
CA GLY A 161 -4.61 -6.84 -22.36
C GLY A 161 -4.93 -5.34 -22.38
N ALA A 162 -6.07 -4.92 -21.86
CA ALA A 162 -6.36 -3.52 -21.60
C ALA A 162 -5.58 -3.05 -20.35
N VAL A 163 -5.16 -1.79 -20.33
CA VAL A 163 -4.37 -1.19 -19.27
C VAL A 163 -5.31 -0.47 -18.32
N HIS A 164 -5.49 -0.98 -17.11
CA HIS A 164 -6.37 -0.30 -16.16
C HIS A 164 -5.65 0.77 -15.33
N SER A 165 -6.42 1.74 -14.86
CA SER A 165 -5.99 2.70 -13.85
C SER A 165 -7.09 2.85 -12.82
N ILE A 166 -6.83 2.42 -11.59
CA ILE A 166 -7.82 2.51 -10.52
C ILE A 166 -7.72 3.87 -9.85
N VAL A 167 -8.88 4.46 -9.62
CA VAL A 167 -9.05 5.68 -8.84
C VAL A 167 -9.76 5.31 -7.55
N PHE A 168 -9.20 5.71 -6.42
CA PHE A 168 -9.80 5.45 -5.11
C PHE A 168 -11.21 6.06 -5.02
N GLY A 169 -12.21 5.28 -4.58
CA GLY A 169 -13.63 5.67 -4.55
C GLY A 169 -13.97 6.93 -3.75
N GLY A 170 -13.01 7.42 -2.99
CA GLY A 170 -13.14 8.66 -2.25
C GLY A 170 -12.55 9.90 -2.94
N PHE A 171 -11.95 9.79 -4.13
CA PHE A 171 -11.36 10.95 -4.81
C PHE A 171 -12.43 11.82 -5.49
N SER A 172 -12.09 13.11 -5.64
CA SER A 172 -12.95 14.12 -6.28
C SER A 172 -13.05 13.93 -7.80
N ALA A 173 -14.02 14.61 -8.40
CA ALA A 173 -14.21 14.68 -9.84
C ALA A 173 -12.95 15.18 -10.59
N ASP A 174 -12.26 16.18 -10.04
CA ASP A 174 -11.02 16.70 -10.65
C ASP A 174 -9.91 15.66 -10.67
N SER A 175 -9.76 14.90 -9.59
CA SER A 175 -8.82 13.77 -9.56
C SER A 175 -9.11 12.71 -10.62
N ILE A 176 -10.37 12.43 -10.93
CA ILE A 176 -10.78 11.51 -11.99
C ILE A 176 -10.45 12.12 -13.35
N ARG A 177 -10.81 13.38 -13.58
CA ARG A 177 -10.56 14.13 -14.83
C ARG A 177 -9.09 14.17 -15.18
N ASP A 178 -8.21 14.50 -14.21
CA ASP A 178 -6.77 14.56 -14.42
C ASP A 178 -6.20 13.23 -14.87
N ARG A 179 -6.65 12.12 -14.28
CA ARG A 179 -6.20 10.76 -14.63
C ARG A 179 -6.71 10.32 -16.00
N ILE A 180 -7.93 10.70 -16.36
CA ILE A 180 -8.47 10.48 -17.71
C ILE A 180 -7.62 11.23 -18.75
N ALA A 181 -7.34 12.51 -18.49
CA ALA A 181 -6.57 13.36 -19.40
C ALA A 181 -5.12 12.85 -19.57
N ASP A 182 -4.45 12.51 -18.47
CA ASP A 182 -3.07 12.04 -18.51
C ASP A 182 -2.93 10.65 -19.13
N SER A 183 -3.82 9.71 -18.80
CA SER A 183 -3.79 8.34 -19.35
C SER A 183 -4.36 8.25 -20.77
N GLY A 184 -5.19 9.20 -21.19
CA GLY A 184 -5.97 9.11 -22.43
C GLY A 184 -6.95 7.93 -22.38
N ALA A 185 -7.58 7.68 -21.24
CA ALA A 185 -8.53 6.58 -21.06
C ALA A 185 -9.76 6.76 -21.94
N ILE A 186 -10.19 5.65 -22.56
CA ILE A 186 -11.35 5.64 -23.47
C ILE A 186 -12.62 5.06 -22.85
N ALA A 187 -12.48 4.41 -21.69
CA ALA A 187 -13.60 3.85 -20.95
C ALA A 187 -13.43 4.07 -19.45
N LEU A 188 -14.55 4.11 -18.75
CA LEU A 188 -14.62 4.25 -17.31
C LEU A 188 -15.63 3.24 -16.74
N ILE A 189 -15.26 2.56 -15.67
CA ILE A 189 -16.10 1.62 -14.94
C ILE A 189 -16.35 2.23 -13.56
N THR A 190 -17.62 2.34 -13.15
CA THR A 190 -18.02 2.92 -11.88
C THR A 190 -19.23 2.22 -11.29
N ALA A 191 -19.68 2.67 -10.13
CA ALA A 191 -20.96 2.31 -9.53
C ALA A 191 -21.87 3.53 -9.38
N ASP A 192 -23.18 3.31 -9.20
CA ASP A 192 -24.13 4.35 -8.85
C ASP A 192 -23.69 5.05 -7.55
N GLY A 193 -23.37 4.30 -6.52
CA GLY A 193 -22.85 4.77 -5.25
C GLY A 193 -22.04 3.70 -4.51
N SER A 194 -21.59 4.03 -3.30
CA SER A 194 -20.96 3.12 -2.34
C SER A 194 -21.43 3.46 -0.93
N TYR A 195 -21.15 2.57 0.02
CA TYR A 195 -21.48 2.80 1.42
C TYR A 195 -20.24 3.19 2.22
N ARG A 196 -20.38 4.21 3.09
CA ARG A 196 -19.35 4.57 4.06
C ARG A 196 -19.93 5.26 5.27
N ARG A 197 -19.73 4.69 6.46
CA ARG A 197 -20.26 5.15 7.76
C ARG A 197 -21.78 5.34 7.72
N GLY A 198 -22.48 4.36 7.13
CA GLY A 198 -23.95 4.36 7.00
C GLY A 198 -24.52 5.30 5.93
N ALA A 199 -23.68 6.07 5.25
CA ALA A 199 -24.11 7.00 4.20
C ALA A 199 -23.76 6.48 2.80
N VAL A 200 -24.56 6.88 1.81
CA VAL A 200 -24.28 6.63 0.39
C VAL A 200 -23.35 7.71 -0.15
N VAL A 201 -22.23 7.30 -0.71
CA VAL A 201 -21.30 8.16 -1.46
C VAL A 201 -21.68 8.10 -2.94
N PRO A 202 -22.11 9.19 -3.59
CA PRO A 202 -22.63 9.17 -4.97
C PRO A 202 -21.50 9.14 -6.00
N LEU A 203 -20.99 7.96 -6.33
CA LEU A 203 -19.82 7.82 -7.22
C LEU A 203 -20.10 8.29 -8.64
N LYS A 204 -21.26 7.92 -9.22
CA LYS A 204 -21.62 8.31 -10.59
C LYS A 204 -21.71 9.83 -10.78
N ASN A 205 -22.16 10.56 -9.76
CA ASN A 205 -22.20 12.03 -9.81
C ASN A 205 -20.80 12.63 -9.95
N ASN A 206 -19.81 12.09 -9.24
CA ASN A 206 -18.42 12.51 -9.38
C ASN A 206 -17.88 12.22 -10.79
N VAL A 207 -18.27 11.07 -11.37
CA VAL A 207 -17.92 10.71 -12.74
C VAL A 207 -18.53 11.68 -13.74
N ASP A 208 -19.81 12.04 -13.61
CA ASP A 208 -20.46 12.98 -14.51
C ASP A 208 -19.82 14.37 -14.47
N HIS A 209 -19.46 14.84 -13.28
CA HIS A 209 -18.70 16.09 -13.12
C HIS A 209 -17.29 15.98 -13.73
N ALA A 210 -16.62 14.83 -13.61
CA ALA A 210 -15.31 14.62 -14.21
C ALA A 210 -15.35 14.62 -15.74
N LEU A 211 -16.45 14.13 -16.34
CA LEU A 211 -16.63 14.03 -17.78
C LEU A 211 -17.25 15.28 -18.40
N SER A 212 -17.74 16.24 -17.61
CA SER A 212 -18.23 17.52 -18.11
C SER A 212 -17.10 18.30 -18.78
N GLY A 213 -17.35 18.89 -19.95
CA GLY A 213 -16.36 19.69 -20.70
C GLY A 213 -15.56 18.92 -21.75
N GLY A 214 -15.91 17.66 -22.00
CA GLY A 214 -15.31 16.83 -23.05
C GLY A 214 -14.07 16.06 -22.58
N THR A 215 -14.07 14.77 -22.82
CA THR A 215 -12.98 13.84 -22.45
C THR A 215 -12.75 12.79 -23.52
N THR A 216 -11.70 11.99 -23.37
CA THR A 216 -11.43 10.83 -24.25
C THR A 216 -12.36 9.64 -24.00
N VAL A 217 -13.10 9.65 -22.87
CA VAL A 217 -14.00 8.56 -22.47
C VAL A 217 -15.21 8.49 -23.39
N LYS A 218 -15.37 7.36 -24.06
CA LYS A 218 -16.48 7.07 -25.00
C LYS A 218 -17.53 6.15 -24.40
N ARG A 219 -17.20 5.46 -23.30
CA ARG A 219 -18.07 4.47 -22.65
C ARG A 219 -17.91 4.52 -21.14
N VAL A 220 -19.03 4.57 -20.42
CA VAL A 220 -19.10 4.43 -18.97
C VAL A 220 -19.93 3.19 -18.64
N ILE A 221 -19.37 2.25 -17.90
CA ILE A 221 -20.06 1.03 -17.45
C ILE A 221 -20.39 1.20 -15.98
N VAL A 222 -21.66 1.19 -15.63
CA VAL A 222 -22.15 1.49 -14.28
C VAL A 222 -22.68 0.25 -13.59
N PHE A 223 -22.08 -0.11 -12.45
CA PHE A 223 -22.58 -1.17 -11.57
C PHE A 223 -23.63 -0.61 -10.61
N LYS A 224 -24.75 -1.30 -10.42
CA LYS A 224 -25.80 -0.93 -9.48
C LYS A 224 -25.42 -1.48 -8.09
N ARG A 225 -24.86 -0.63 -7.21
CA ARG A 225 -24.41 -0.99 -5.86
C ARG A 225 -25.33 -0.46 -4.77
N ALA A 226 -25.59 0.83 -4.76
CA ALA A 226 -26.34 1.50 -3.70
C ALA A 226 -27.81 1.72 -4.04
N GLY A 227 -28.17 1.71 -5.31
CA GLY A 227 -29.53 1.90 -5.78
C GLY A 227 -30.02 3.35 -5.74
N ASN A 228 -29.10 4.29 -5.53
CA ASN A 228 -29.43 5.72 -5.57
C ASN A 228 -29.72 6.20 -6.99
N GLU A 229 -30.51 7.27 -7.12
CA GLU A 229 -30.79 7.89 -8.40
C GLU A 229 -29.52 8.45 -9.03
N ILE A 230 -29.34 8.20 -10.31
CA ILE A 230 -28.21 8.68 -11.10
C ILE A 230 -28.65 9.09 -12.50
N HIS A 231 -27.91 10.01 -13.10
CA HIS A 231 -28.04 10.33 -14.52
C HIS A 231 -27.33 9.28 -15.36
N MET A 232 -27.95 8.85 -16.47
CA MET A 232 -27.36 7.96 -17.47
C MET A 232 -27.35 8.67 -18.83
N GLU A 233 -26.18 9.06 -19.30
CA GLU A 233 -26.02 9.74 -20.60
C GLU A 233 -26.24 8.75 -21.74
N GLU A 234 -27.24 9.03 -22.59
CA GLU A 234 -27.57 8.18 -23.71
C GLU A 234 -26.41 8.05 -24.71
N GLY A 235 -26.16 6.85 -25.20
CA GLY A 235 -25.07 6.56 -26.13
C GLY A 235 -23.68 6.40 -25.48
N ARG A 236 -23.47 6.92 -24.25
CA ARG A 236 -22.22 6.79 -23.49
C ARG A 236 -22.32 5.78 -22.36
N ASP A 237 -23.37 5.86 -21.53
CA ASP A 237 -23.49 5.13 -20.28
C ASP A 237 -24.29 3.85 -20.47
N VAL A 238 -23.81 2.74 -19.90
CA VAL A 238 -24.49 1.44 -19.93
C VAL A 238 -24.46 0.79 -18.56
N TRP A 239 -25.51 0.06 -18.24
CA TRP A 239 -25.57 -0.71 -17.02
C TRP A 239 -24.77 -2.02 -17.13
N TRP A 240 -23.89 -2.29 -16.15
CA TRP A 240 -23.10 -3.51 -16.06
C TRP A 240 -23.97 -4.77 -16.21
N HIS A 241 -25.03 -4.88 -15.42
CA HIS A 241 -25.91 -6.05 -15.43
C HIS A 241 -26.63 -6.25 -16.75
N ARG A 242 -27.00 -5.17 -17.45
CA ARG A 242 -27.61 -5.25 -18.79
C ARG A 242 -26.62 -5.75 -19.84
N GLU A 243 -25.40 -5.23 -19.82
CA GLU A 243 -24.37 -5.68 -20.77
C GLU A 243 -24.03 -7.17 -20.59
N LEU A 244 -24.11 -7.70 -19.36
CA LEU A 244 -23.90 -9.12 -19.11
C LEU A 244 -24.95 -10.04 -19.74
N GLU A 245 -26.16 -9.56 -20.04
CA GLU A 245 -27.22 -10.34 -20.70
C GLU A 245 -26.85 -10.71 -22.13
N TYR A 246 -25.96 -9.97 -22.78
CA TYR A 246 -25.56 -10.12 -24.18
C TYR A 246 -24.25 -10.86 -24.42
N VAL A 247 -23.66 -11.45 -23.41
CA VAL A 247 -22.36 -12.09 -23.52
C VAL A 247 -22.33 -13.45 -22.81
N ASP A 248 -21.56 -14.37 -23.36
CA ASP A 248 -21.25 -15.65 -22.72
C ASP A 248 -20.03 -15.56 -21.80
N ALA A 249 -19.75 -16.67 -21.12
CA ALA A 249 -18.64 -16.78 -20.16
C ALA A 249 -17.37 -17.40 -20.75
N ASN A 250 -17.28 -17.52 -22.08
CA ASN A 250 -16.06 -18.01 -22.72
C ASN A 250 -15.24 -16.84 -23.24
N CYS A 251 -14.08 -16.61 -22.65
CA CYS A 251 -13.16 -15.57 -23.07
C CYS A 251 -11.72 -16.04 -22.86
N GLU A 252 -11.08 -16.53 -23.92
CA GLU A 252 -9.68 -16.94 -23.86
C GLU A 252 -8.76 -15.76 -23.47
N PRO A 253 -7.83 -15.97 -22.54
CA PRO A 253 -6.86 -14.95 -22.16
C PRO A 253 -5.83 -14.73 -23.27
N ILE A 254 -5.57 -13.47 -23.61
CA ILE A 254 -4.61 -13.10 -24.65
C ILE A 254 -3.19 -13.36 -24.16
N ALA A 255 -2.35 -14.00 -24.98
CA ALA A 255 -0.92 -14.12 -24.75
C ALA A 255 -0.26 -12.73 -24.85
N LEU A 256 0.19 -12.18 -23.73
CA LEU A 256 0.79 -10.86 -23.63
C LEU A 256 2.30 -10.98 -23.43
N ASP A 257 3.07 -10.10 -24.08
CA ASP A 257 4.50 -9.96 -23.79
C ASP A 257 4.71 -9.68 -22.29
N SER A 258 5.75 -10.21 -21.71
CA SER A 258 6.10 -9.97 -20.30
C SER A 258 6.17 -8.48 -19.95
N GLU A 259 6.58 -7.65 -20.88
CA GLU A 259 6.67 -6.20 -20.73
C GLU A 259 5.42 -5.44 -21.21
N HIS A 260 4.33 -6.15 -21.53
CA HIS A 260 3.06 -5.50 -21.84
C HIS A 260 2.57 -4.71 -20.63
N PRO A 261 2.17 -3.43 -20.79
CA PRO A 261 1.60 -2.61 -19.73
C PRO A 261 0.40 -3.29 -19.07
N LEU A 262 0.39 -3.33 -17.75
CA LEU A 262 -0.70 -3.93 -16.98
C LEU A 262 -1.61 -2.85 -16.38
N TYR A 263 -1.00 -1.90 -15.67
CA TYR A 263 -1.74 -0.80 -15.05
C TYR A 263 -0.90 0.47 -14.92
N ILE A 264 -1.61 1.59 -14.78
CA ILE A 264 -1.08 2.89 -14.43
C ILE A 264 -1.69 3.29 -13.09
N LEU A 265 -0.87 3.48 -12.06
CA LEU A 265 -1.36 3.91 -10.76
C LEU A 265 -0.77 5.27 -10.38
N TYR A 266 -1.66 6.23 -10.12
CA TYR A 266 -1.25 7.60 -9.82
C TYR A 266 -0.92 7.79 -8.35
N THR A 267 0.25 8.38 -8.11
CA THR A 267 0.70 8.79 -6.76
C THR A 267 0.82 10.30 -6.69
N SER A 268 0.65 10.86 -5.49
CA SER A 268 0.90 12.28 -5.25
C SER A 268 2.38 12.59 -5.51
N GLY A 269 2.65 13.60 -6.32
CA GLY A 269 4.02 14.11 -6.54
C GLY A 269 4.35 15.22 -5.57
N SER A 270 5.62 15.37 -5.21
CA SER A 270 6.14 16.54 -4.46
C SER A 270 5.91 17.88 -5.20
N THR A 271 5.71 17.83 -6.51
CA THR A 271 5.48 18.99 -7.38
C THR A 271 4.00 19.29 -7.65
N GLY A 272 3.07 18.67 -6.93
CA GLY A 272 1.62 18.89 -7.07
C GLY A 272 0.95 18.06 -8.18
N LYS A 273 1.59 17.83 -9.33
CA LYS A 273 1.00 17.02 -10.41
C LYS A 273 1.17 15.52 -10.12
N PRO A 274 0.09 14.71 -10.14
CA PRO A 274 0.18 13.26 -9.94
C PRO A 274 1.11 12.57 -10.94
N LYS A 275 1.75 11.47 -10.53
CA LYS A 275 2.63 10.63 -11.35
C LYS A 275 1.94 9.32 -11.67
N GLY A 276 1.76 8.99 -12.93
CA GLY A 276 1.26 7.70 -13.38
C GLY A 276 2.38 6.64 -13.35
N ILE A 277 2.45 5.83 -12.32
CA ILE A 277 3.43 4.74 -12.21
C ILE A 277 3.00 3.59 -13.10
N LEU A 278 3.85 3.23 -14.07
CA LEU A 278 3.56 2.16 -15.03
C LEU A 278 4.20 0.84 -14.60
N HIS A 279 3.38 -0.19 -14.43
CA HIS A 279 3.82 -1.56 -14.24
C HIS A 279 3.48 -2.45 -15.43
N THR A 280 4.35 -3.45 -15.68
CA THR A 280 4.19 -4.45 -16.76
C THR A 280 3.87 -5.82 -16.19
N THR A 281 3.40 -6.73 -17.04
CA THR A 281 2.71 -7.96 -16.63
C THR A 281 3.62 -8.98 -15.94
N GLY A 282 4.70 -9.43 -16.59
CA GLY A 282 5.44 -10.62 -16.15
C GLY A 282 6.29 -10.41 -14.92
N GLY A 283 7.10 -9.33 -14.90
CA GLY A 283 7.95 -9.03 -13.76
C GLY A 283 7.16 -8.66 -12.52
N TYR A 284 6.10 -7.86 -12.67
CA TYR A 284 5.21 -7.51 -11.57
C TYR A 284 4.53 -8.75 -10.98
N LEU A 285 3.94 -9.61 -11.83
CA LEU A 285 3.28 -10.83 -11.37
C LEU A 285 4.25 -11.73 -10.58
N LEU A 286 5.48 -11.92 -11.05
CA LEU A 286 6.45 -12.73 -10.32
C LEU A 286 6.83 -12.11 -8.97
N GLY A 287 7.01 -10.80 -8.92
CA GLY A 287 7.34 -10.09 -7.68
C GLY A 287 6.26 -10.26 -6.62
N ILE A 288 5.00 -10.01 -6.98
CA ILE A 288 3.87 -10.14 -6.04
C ILE A 288 3.60 -11.60 -5.67
N TYR A 289 3.73 -12.53 -6.61
CA TYR A 289 3.59 -13.97 -6.33
C TYR A 289 4.62 -14.43 -5.30
N SER A 290 5.91 -14.10 -5.53
CA SER A 290 7.00 -14.51 -4.64
C SER A 290 6.87 -13.88 -3.25
N THR A 291 6.54 -12.59 -3.18
CA THR A 291 6.37 -11.91 -1.88
C THR A 291 5.15 -12.42 -1.13
N THR A 292 4.01 -12.62 -1.80
CA THR A 292 2.82 -13.22 -1.18
C THR A 292 3.13 -14.61 -0.63
N LYS A 293 3.86 -15.42 -1.38
CA LYS A 293 4.26 -16.80 -1.01
C LYS A 293 5.16 -16.84 0.23
N TYR A 294 6.20 -16.00 0.26
CA TYR A 294 7.25 -16.11 1.28
C TYR A 294 7.05 -15.19 2.49
N VAL A 295 6.49 -14.00 2.29
CA VAL A 295 6.29 -13.03 3.37
C VAL A 295 5.11 -13.42 4.25
N PHE A 296 3.98 -13.75 3.63
CA PHE A 296 2.79 -14.18 4.37
C PHE A 296 2.74 -15.68 4.62
N ASP A 297 3.67 -16.45 4.05
CA ASP A 297 3.73 -17.93 4.19
C ASP A 297 2.35 -18.57 3.97
N ILE A 298 1.60 -18.07 3.00
CA ILE A 298 0.20 -18.45 2.73
C ILE A 298 0.12 -19.95 2.38
N ARG A 299 -0.89 -20.61 2.95
CA ARG A 299 -1.24 -22.01 2.77
C ARG A 299 -2.64 -22.14 2.19
N ASP A 300 -2.98 -23.34 1.74
CA ASP A 300 -4.28 -23.57 1.09
C ASP A 300 -5.47 -23.37 2.05
N GLU A 301 -5.28 -23.60 3.35
CA GLU A 301 -6.29 -23.41 4.40
C GLU A 301 -6.43 -21.97 4.89
N ASP A 302 -5.53 -21.05 4.48
CA ASP A 302 -5.55 -19.68 4.98
C ASP A 302 -6.66 -18.85 4.38
N LEU A 303 -7.25 -18.01 5.22
CA LEU A 303 -8.04 -16.86 4.83
C LEU A 303 -7.19 -15.60 5.06
N PHE A 304 -6.79 -14.99 3.96
CA PHE A 304 -5.96 -13.78 3.95
C PHE A 304 -6.83 -12.53 3.86
N TRP A 305 -6.66 -11.62 4.80
CA TRP A 305 -7.32 -10.32 4.77
C TRP A 305 -6.30 -9.19 4.75
N CYS A 306 -6.19 -8.55 3.60
CA CYS A 306 -5.54 -7.26 3.45
C CYS A 306 -6.61 -6.17 3.49
N THR A 307 -6.52 -5.24 4.44
CA THR A 307 -7.54 -4.21 4.66
C THR A 307 -7.41 -3.00 3.74
N ALA A 308 -6.46 -3.04 2.80
CA ALA A 308 -6.25 -1.95 1.86
C ALA A 308 -7.36 -1.86 0.82
N ASP A 309 -7.63 -0.65 0.36
CA ASP A 309 -8.50 -0.41 -0.79
C ASP A 309 -7.80 -0.77 -2.11
N VAL A 310 -8.58 -1.27 -3.08
CA VAL A 310 -8.08 -1.60 -4.43
C VAL A 310 -7.51 -0.40 -5.17
N GLY A 311 -7.90 0.81 -4.80
CA GLY A 311 -7.37 2.07 -5.35
C GLY A 311 -5.89 2.33 -5.03
N TRP A 312 -5.29 1.55 -4.14
CA TRP A 312 -3.87 1.64 -3.79
C TRP A 312 -3.07 0.46 -4.34
N VAL A 313 -1.75 0.62 -4.47
CA VAL A 313 -0.89 -0.48 -4.93
C VAL A 313 -1.00 -1.70 -4.01
N THR A 314 -1.22 -1.50 -2.72
CA THR A 314 -1.42 -2.59 -1.75
C THR A 314 -2.66 -3.42 -2.11
N GLY A 315 -3.74 -2.78 -2.55
CA GLY A 315 -4.94 -3.45 -3.02
C GLY A 315 -4.68 -4.26 -4.30
N HIS A 316 -3.97 -3.67 -5.27
CA HIS A 316 -3.56 -4.39 -6.49
C HIS A 316 -2.75 -5.64 -6.15
N SER A 317 -1.67 -5.46 -5.38
CA SER A 317 -0.68 -6.51 -5.13
C SER A 317 -1.15 -7.57 -4.12
N TYR A 318 -1.88 -7.17 -3.06
CA TYR A 318 -2.16 -8.04 -1.92
C TYR A 318 -3.64 -8.17 -1.53
N VAL A 319 -4.58 -7.49 -2.21
CA VAL A 319 -6.01 -7.85 -2.14
C VAL A 319 -6.38 -8.73 -3.32
N VAL A 320 -5.95 -8.39 -4.54
CA VAL A 320 -6.39 -9.04 -5.76
C VAL A 320 -5.32 -9.99 -6.32
N TYR A 321 -4.26 -9.46 -6.90
CA TYR A 321 -3.41 -10.24 -7.79
C TYR A 321 -2.53 -11.28 -7.09
N GLY A 322 -1.83 -10.91 -6.02
CA GLY A 322 -0.91 -11.82 -5.33
C GLY A 322 -1.60 -13.03 -4.69
N PRO A 323 -2.65 -12.81 -3.85
CA PRO A 323 -3.39 -13.92 -3.26
C PRO A 323 -4.03 -14.84 -4.31
N LEU A 324 -4.70 -14.28 -5.33
CA LEU A 324 -5.36 -15.06 -6.38
C LEU A 324 -4.35 -15.83 -7.23
N ALA A 325 -3.21 -15.25 -7.59
CA ALA A 325 -2.16 -15.95 -8.32
C ALA A 325 -1.60 -17.14 -7.53
N LEU A 326 -1.56 -17.03 -6.20
CA LEU A 326 -1.12 -18.13 -5.32
C LEU A 326 -2.21 -19.20 -5.07
N GLY A 327 -3.47 -18.92 -5.42
CA GLY A 327 -4.61 -19.81 -5.15
C GLY A 327 -5.14 -19.69 -3.73
N ALA A 328 -4.93 -18.55 -3.09
CA ALA A 328 -5.41 -18.26 -1.73
C ALA A 328 -6.86 -17.78 -1.73
N THR A 329 -7.51 -17.83 -0.57
CA THR A 329 -8.77 -17.13 -0.33
C THR A 329 -8.46 -15.74 0.21
N THR A 330 -8.98 -14.69 -0.46
CA THR A 330 -8.84 -13.30 0.00
C THR A 330 -10.19 -12.78 0.50
N LEU A 331 -10.15 -12.00 1.59
CA LEU A 331 -11.33 -11.29 2.09
C LEU A 331 -11.28 -9.84 1.65
N MET A 332 -12.40 -9.33 1.15
CA MET A 332 -12.61 -7.92 0.81
C MET A 332 -13.72 -7.35 1.69
N TYR A 333 -13.51 -6.17 2.22
CA TYR A 333 -14.51 -5.44 3.01
C TYR A 333 -14.75 -4.06 2.41
N GLU A 334 -16.00 -3.73 2.13
CA GLU A 334 -16.43 -2.39 1.76
C GLU A 334 -17.03 -1.72 2.99
N GLY A 335 -16.35 -0.73 3.54
CA GLY A 335 -16.86 0.02 4.68
C GLY A 335 -15.78 0.67 5.53
N ALA A 336 -16.22 1.34 6.59
CA ALA A 336 -15.34 1.94 7.58
C ALA A 336 -14.98 0.95 8.70
N PRO A 337 -13.76 1.01 9.27
CA PRO A 337 -13.33 0.06 10.29
C PRO A 337 -14.08 0.21 11.63
N ASN A 338 -14.82 1.30 11.82
CA ASN A 338 -15.55 1.64 13.03
C ASN A 338 -17.06 1.83 12.80
N TRP A 339 -17.61 1.15 11.80
CA TRP A 339 -19.05 1.22 11.53
C TRP A 339 -19.68 -0.18 11.47
N PRO A 340 -20.81 -0.43 12.13
CA PRO A 340 -21.54 0.53 13.02
C PRO A 340 -20.82 0.79 14.36
N GLU A 341 -19.88 -0.11 14.77
CA GLU A 341 -19.17 -0.05 16.03
C GLU A 341 -17.64 -0.20 15.83
N PRO A 342 -16.81 0.28 16.77
CA PRO A 342 -15.34 0.18 16.68
C PRO A 342 -14.77 -1.24 16.66
N ASP A 343 -15.58 -2.26 16.93
CA ASP A 343 -15.20 -3.69 16.88
C ASP A 343 -15.38 -4.34 15.50
N ARG A 344 -15.83 -3.57 14.49
CA ARG A 344 -16.17 -4.11 13.17
C ARG A 344 -15.10 -5.04 12.57
N PHE A 345 -13.83 -4.68 12.68
CA PHE A 345 -12.75 -5.50 12.15
C PHE A 345 -12.59 -6.80 12.94
N TRP A 346 -12.76 -6.74 14.25
CA TRP A 346 -12.61 -7.92 15.10
C TRP A 346 -13.75 -8.89 14.91
N LYS A 347 -14.95 -8.38 14.71
CA LYS A 347 -16.11 -9.16 14.32
C LYS A 347 -15.89 -9.90 12.99
N ILE A 348 -15.34 -9.23 11.98
CA ILE A 348 -14.98 -9.86 10.69
C ILE A 348 -13.93 -10.96 10.90
N VAL A 349 -12.89 -10.71 11.71
CA VAL A 349 -11.87 -11.73 12.03
C VAL A 349 -12.49 -12.96 12.66
N GLU A 350 -13.39 -12.79 13.63
CA GLU A 350 -14.09 -13.87 14.32
C GLU A 350 -15.05 -14.61 13.38
N ASP A 351 -15.97 -13.89 12.71
CA ASP A 351 -17.03 -14.46 11.86
C ASP A 351 -16.46 -15.31 10.73
N TYR A 352 -15.37 -14.86 10.11
CA TYR A 352 -14.76 -15.56 8.98
C TYR A 352 -13.54 -16.39 9.36
N ARG A 353 -13.11 -16.40 10.62
CA ARG A 353 -11.91 -17.12 11.07
C ARG A 353 -10.67 -16.70 10.27
N VAL A 354 -10.47 -15.40 10.09
CA VAL A 354 -9.31 -14.85 9.38
C VAL A 354 -8.01 -15.37 9.99
N THR A 355 -7.09 -15.85 9.16
CA THR A 355 -5.82 -16.43 9.63
C THR A 355 -4.64 -15.49 9.47
N ILE A 356 -4.70 -14.58 8.50
CA ILE A 356 -3.65 -13.59 8.23
C ILE A 356 -4.32 -12.21 8.08
N LEU A 357 -3.91 -11.25 8.91
CA LEU A 357 -4.38 -9.88 8.87
C LEU A 357 -3.23 -8.94 8.47
N TYR A 358 -3.40 -8.21 7.36
CA TYR A 358 -2.44 -7.24 6.82
C TYR A 358 -3.08 -5.86 6.75
N THR A 359 -2.61 -4.94 7.59
CA THR A 359 -3.24 -3.62 7.77
C THR A 359 -2.21 -2.50 7.93
N ALA A 360 -2.67 -1.25 7.99
CA ALA A 360 -1.80 -0.08 8.11
C ALA A 360 -1.60 0.33 9.58
N PRO A 361 -0.41 0.87 9.95
CA PRO A 361 -0.16 1.43 11.28
C PRO A 361 -1.17 2.49 11.71
N THR A 362 -1.69 3.28 10.78
CA THR A 362 -2.77 4.24 11.06
C THR A 362 -4.03 3.56 11.58
N ALA A 363 -4.44 2.41 11.02
CA ALA A 363 -5.56 1.63 11.53
C ALA A 363 -5.25 1.09 12.93
N ILE A 364 -4.03 0.56 13.13
CA ILE A 364 -3.58 0.04 14.43
C ILE A 364 -3.66 1.14 15.51
N ARG A 365 -3.17 2.36 15.22
CA ARG A 365 -3.27 3.50 16.15
C ARG A 365 -4.72 3.91 16.44
N ALA A 366 -5.60 3.84 15.43
CA ALA A 366 -7.03 4.07 15.64
C ALA A 366 -7.63 3.03 16.58
N PHE A 367 -7.30 1.76 16.44
CA PHE A 367 -7.76 0.68 17.33
C PHE A 367 -7.26 0.88 18.77
N ILE A 368 -5.99 1.26 18.94
CA ILE A 368 -5.45 1.62 20.26
C ILE A 368 -6.24 2.76 20.90
N ARG A 369 -6.57 3.79 20.12
CA ARG A 369 -7.36 4.95 20.58
C ARG A 369 -8.77 4.57 20.99
N TRP A 370 -9.41 3.63 20.28
CA TRP A 370 -10.77 3.18 20.60
C TRP A 370 -10.81 2.28 21.83
N GLY A 371 -9.69 1.65 22.18
CA GLY A 371 -9.53 0.87 23.42
C GLY A 371 -9.66 -0.64 23.23
N ASP A 372 -9.02 -1.36 24.16
CA ASP A 372 -8.89 -2.82 24.11
C ASP A 372 -10.21 -3.56 24.35
N ASP A 373 -11.20 -2.92 24.97
CA ASP A 373 -12.48 -3.57 25.31
C ASP A 373 -13.28 -3.97 24.06
N TRP A 374 -13.09 -3.26 22.95
CA TRP A 374 -13.65 -3.63 21.67
C TRP A 374 -13.03 -4.91 21.10
N VAL A 375 -11.73 -5.08 21.29
CA VAL A 375 -11.00 -6.29 20.85
C VAL A 375 -11.39 -7.50 21.69
N LYS A 376 -11.50 -7.34 23.01
CA LYS A 376 -11.79 -8.43 23.96
C LYS A 376 -13.16 -9.10 23.78
N LYS A 377 -14.09 -8.45 23.06
CA LYS A 377 -15.41 -9.00 22.75
C LYS A 377 -15.36 -10.17 21.75
N HIS A 378 -14.23 -10.34 21.04
CA HIS A 378 -14.11 -11.23 19.89
C HIS A 378 -13.01 -12.29 20.04
N ASP A 379 -13.24 -13.46 19.46
CA ASP A 379 -12.24 -14.53 19.37
C ASP A 379 -11.30 -14.31 18.17
N LEU A 380 -10.09 -13.87 18.44
CA LEU A 380 -9.04 -13.70 17.44
C LEU A 380 -8.06 -14.89 17.36
N SER A 381 -8.42 -16.04 17.94
CA SER A 381 -7.54 -17.22 18.02
C SER A 381 -7.20 -17.81 16.64
N SER A 382 -8.01 -17.55 15.63
CA SER A 382 -7.75 -17.96 14.24
C SER A 382 -6.54 -17.27 13.61
N LEU A 383 -6.18 -16.07 14.06
CA LEU A 383 -5.02 -15.36 13.54
C LEU A 383 -3.72 -16.12 13.83
N ARG A 384 -2.93 -16.36 12.80
CA ARG A 384 -1.61 -16.99 12.88
C ARG A 384 -0.45 -16.08 12.44
N LEU A 385 -0.76 -15.02 11.67
CA LEU A 385 0.23 -14.05 11.19
C LEU A 385 -0.41 -12.68 11.05
N LEU A 386 0.34 -11.65 11.42
CA LEU A 386 -0.01 -10.26 11.29
C LEU A 386 0.95 -9.55 10.33
N GLY A 387 0.49 -8.53 9.65
CA GLY A 387 1.34 -7.70 8.80
C GLY A 387 1.01 -6.22 8.91
N SER A 388 2.02 -5.39 8.63
CA SER A 388 1.95 -3.93 8.67
C SER A 388 2.47 -3.33 7.37
N VAL A 389 1.78 -2.29 6.85
CA VAL A 389 2.05 -1.69 5.54
C VAL A 389 1.68 -0.21 5.45
N GLY A 390 2.39 0.51 4.58
CA GLY A 390 2.02 1.85 4.11
C GLY A 390 2.78 2.98 4.78
N GLU A 391 3.24 2.79 5.99
CA GLU A 391 4.09 3.73 6.74
C GLU A 391 4.91 2.99 7.80
N PRO A 392 5.99 3.58 8.35
CA PRO A 392 6.69 3.00 9.48
C PRO A 392 5.77 2.81 10.68
N ILE A 393 5.83 1.65 11.31
CA ILE A 393 5.12 1.40 12.57
C ILE A 393 6.02 1.75 13.76
N ASN A 394 5.52 2.53 14.69
CA ASN A 394 6.28 2.82 15.90
C ASN A 394 6.31 1.61 16.84
N PRO A 395 7.38 1.44 17.66
CA PRO A 395 7.58 0.26 18.48
C PRO A 395 6.41 -0.06 19.42
N GLU A 396 5.77 0.94 20.01
CA GLU A 396 4.66 0.72 20.96
C GLU A 396 3.38 0.25 20.26
N ALA A 397 3.06 0.79 19.07
CA ALA A 397 1.94 0.26 18.28
C ALA A 397 2.21 -1.17 17.79
N TRP A 398 3.48 -1.48 17.44
CA TRP A 398 3.89 -2.83 17.10
C TRP A 398 3.70 -3.79 18.28
N MET A 399 4.10 -3.38 19.50
CA MET A 399 3.94 -4.17 20.72
C MET A 399 2.48 -4.41 21.08
N TRP A 400 1.63 -3.38 20.94
CA TRP A 400 0.20 -3.54 21.14
C TRP A 400 -0.40 -4.52 20.12
N TYR A 401 -0.03 -4.38 18.85
CA TYR A 401 -0.51 -5.25 17.76
C TYR A 401 -0.11 -6.71 18.00
N GLN A 402 1.14 -6.92 18.44
CA GLN A 402 1.66 -8.26 18.75
C GLN A 402 0.96 -8.89 19.97
N LYS A 403 0.75 -8.12 21.04
CA LYS A 403 0.17 -8.62 22.28
C LYS A 403 -1.34 -8.73 22.22
N THR A 404 -2.02 -7.64 21.86
CA THR A 404 -3.48 -7.53 21.95
C THR A 404 -4.16 -8.26 20.80
N ILE A 405 -3.71 -8.05 19.57
CA ILE A 405 -4.32 -8.69 18.39
C ILE A 405 -3.71 -10.06 18.12
N GLY A 406 -2.39 -10.16 18.17
CA GLY A 406 -1.66 -11.41 17.93
C GLY A 406 -1.66 -12.39 19.10
N GLY A 407 -2.15 -11.97 20.28
CA GLY A 407 -2.14 -12.80 21.50
C GLY A 407 -0.76 -13.26 21.92
N GLY A 408 0.30 -12.52 21.57
CA GLY A 408 1.71 -12.88 21.82
C GLY A 408 2.26 -14.03 20.97
N ARG A 409 1.41 -14.71 20.16
CA ARG A 409 1.77 -15.91 19.38
C ARG A 409 2.03 -15.64 17.90
N CYS A 410 1.38 -14.60 17.33
CA CYS A 410 1.49 -14.28 15.90
C CYS A 410 2.81 -13.55 15.62
N PRO A 411 3.62 -14.01 14.64
CA PRO A 411 4.69 -13.18 14.11
C PRO A 411 4.09 -11.97 13.37
N ILE A 412 4.83 -10.85 13.37
CA ILE A 412 4.48 -9.67 12.59
C ILE A 412 5.46 -9.54 11.44
N VAL A 413 4.94 -9.37 10.23
CA VAL A 413 5.72 -8.96 9.06
C VAL A 413 5.48 -7.47 8.83
N ASP A 414 6.46 -6.65 9.21
CA ASP A 414 6.48 -5.23 8.89
C ASP A 414 7.12 -5.06 7.52
N THR A 415 6.43 -4.39 6.60
CA THR A 415 6.80 -4.39 5.19
C THR A 415 7.10 -2.98 4.70
N TRP A 416 8.30 -2.77 4.17
CA TRP A 416 8.63 -1.57 3.43
C TRP A 416 8.62 -1.83 1.93
N TRP A 417 7.88 -1.02 1.21
CA TRP A 417 7.77 -0.98 -0.24
C TRP A 417 6.96 0.23 -0.71
N GLN A 418 6.89 0.44 -2.00
CA GLN A 418 6.30 1.62 -2.62
C GLN A 418 5.43 1.23 -3.82
N THR A 419 4.59 2.15 -4.31
CA THR A 419 3.90 1.99 -5.59
C THR A 419 4.90 1.72 -6.71
N GLU A 420 6.02 2.42 -6.69
CA GLU A 420 7.14 2.30 -7.62
C GLU A 420 7.80 0.92 -7.58
N THR A 421 7.84 0.29 -6.43
CA THR A 421 8.47 -1.04 -6.32
C THR A 421 7.54 -2.19 -6.72
N GLY A 422 6.23 -1.97 -6.69
CA GLY A 422 5.19 -2.92 -7.10
C GLY A 422 4.99 -4.11 -6.15
N ALA A 423 6.01 -4.48 -5.37
CA ALA A 423 5.98 -5.55 -4.40
C ALA A 423 6.86 -5.23 -3.18
N ILE A 424 6.73 -6.01 -2.11
CA ILE A 424 7.49 -5.87 -0.85
C ILE A 424 8.98 -6.01 -1.11
N MET A 425 9.78 -5.10 -0.53
CA MET A 425 11.23 -5.00 -0.73
C MET A 425 12.04 -5.34 0.51
N ILE A 426 11.63 -4.85 1.69
CA ILE A 426 12.33 -5.09 2.96
C ILE A 426 11.28 -5.54 3.98
N THR A 427 11.51 -6.72 4.60
CA THR A 427 10.51 -7.34 5.48
C THR A 427 11.09 -8.56 6.21
N PRO A 428 10.62 -8.95 7.38
CA PRO A 428 10.95 -10.25 7.95
C PRO A 428 10.26 -11.38 7.17
N LEU A 429 10.90 -12.55 7.14
CA LEU A 429 10.24 -13.82 6.81
C LEU A 429 9.86 -14.51 8.12
N PRO A 430 8.57 -14.80 8.37
CA PRO A 430 8.05 -15.06 9.71
C PRO A 430 8.60 -16.33 10.39
N GLY A 431 9.07 -17.30 9.61
CA GLY A 431 9.70 -18.52 10.13
C GLY A 431 11.22 -18.46 10.28
N ALA A 432 11.86 -17.37 9.85
CA ALA A 432 13.32 -17.33 9.67
C ALA A 432 14.03 -16.16 10.34
N ILE A 433 13.42 -14.97 10.30
CA ILE A 433 14.07 -13.72 10.69
C ILE A 433 13.51 -13.24 12.03
N PRO A 434 14.34 -13.10 13.08
CA PRO A 434 13.92 -12.43 14.31
C PRO A 434 13.47 -10.99 14.00
N THR A 435 12.46 -10.50 14.70
CA THR A 435 11.93 -9.15 14.51
C THR A 435 12.30 -8.21 15.64
N LYS A 436 12.44 -6.94 15.34
CA LYS A 436 12.56 -5.84 16.30
C LYS A 436 11.40 -4.89 16.07
N PRO A 437 10.65 -4.47 17.09
CA PRO A 437 9.52 -3.56 16.94
C PRO A 437 9.89 -2.29 16.17
N GLY A 438 9.18 -2.01 15.07
CA GLY A 438 9.42 -0.85 14.21
C GLY A 438 10.50 -1.01 13.14
N SER A 439 11.18 -2.17 13.05
CA SER A 439 12.15 -2.43 11.99
C SER A 439 11.53 -3.22 10.83
N ALA A 440 11.75 -2.76 9.60
CA ALA A 440 11.44 -3.54 8.40
C ALA A 440 12.38 -4.75 8.21
N THR A 441 13.40 -4.90 9.03
CA THR A 441 14.39 -5.99 9.10
C THR A 441 15.30 -6.12 7.88
N LEU A 442 15.22 -7.19 7.11
CA LEU A 442 16.17 -7.54 6.05
C LEU A 442 15.56 -7.46 4.65
N PRO A 443 16.36 -7.21 3.59
CA PRO A 443 15.87 -7.16 2.22
C PRO A 443 15.26 -8.50 1.76
N PHE A 444 14.19 -8.43 0.98
CA PHE A 444 13.64 -9.59 0.30
C PHE A 444 14.60 -10.11 -0.79
N PHE A 445 14.35 -11.28 -1.31
CA PHE A 445 15.16 -11.91 -2.36
C PHE A 445 15.30 -11.03 -3.59
N GLY A 446 16.53 -10.87 -4.10
CA GLY A 446 16.84 -10.03 -5.26
C GLY A 446 16.91 -8.53 -4.99
N VAL A 447 16.62 -8.09 -3.78
CA VAL A 447 16.65 -6.67 -3.40
C VAL A 447 18.02 -6.30 -2.84
N ASP A 448 18.79 -5.52 -3.58
CA ASP A 448 20.12 -5.05 -3.18
C ASP A 448 20.02 -3.64 -2.59
N ALA A 449 19.54 -3.56 -1.35
CA ALA A 449 19.32 -2.30 -0.63
C ALA A 449 20.57 -1.81 0.10
N ALA A 450 20.78 -0.49 0.11
CA ALA A 450 21.85 0.16 0.88
C ALA A 450 21.38 1.50 1.44
N VAL A 451 22.02 1.94 2.52
CA VAL A 451 21.87 3.28 3.08
C VAL A 451 23.14 4.07 2.78
N VAL A 452 23.00 5.21 2.14
CA VAL A 452 24.14 6.01 1.63
C VAL A 452 24.06 7.46 2.09
N ASP A 453 25.21 8.11 2.13
CA ASP A 453 25.32 9.56 2.34
C ASP A 453 24.99 10.35 1.07
N GLU A 454 25.20 11.68 1.11
CA GLU A 454 24.99 12.58 -0.03
C GLU A 454 25.95 12.33 -1.21
N ARG A 455 27.07 11.64 -0.97
CA ARG A 455 28.06 11.27 -2.02
C ARG A 455 27.74 9.90 -2.63
N GLY A 456 26.76 9.18 -2.06
CA GLY A 456 26.41 7.81 -2.47
C GLY A 456 27.30 6.72 -1.88
N GLU A 457 28.08 7.05 -0.83
CA GLU A 457 28.89 6.07 -0.09
C GLU A 457 28.05 5.43 1.03
N GLU A 458 28.24 4.12 1.26
CA GLU A 458 27.52 3.42 2.33
C GLU A 458 27.89 3.97 3.69
N VAL A 459 26.88 4.30 4.50
CA VAL A 459 27.08 4.77 5.87
C VAL A 459 27.28 3.61 6.84
N GLY A 460 27.93 3.88 7.97
CA GLY A 460 28.16 2.90 9.04
C GLY A 460 26.87 2.46 9.73
N ALA A 461 27.02 1.47 10.62
CA ALA A 461 25.89 0.98 11.40
C ALA A 461 25.33 2.08 12.31
N ASN A 462 24.00 2.16 12.40
CA ASN A 462 23.21 3.17 13.13
C ASN A 462 23.34 4.61 12.62
N ILE A 463 24.03 4.84 11.51
CA ILE A 463 24.05 6.13 10.84
C ILE A 463 22.90 6.16 9.82
N GLY A 464 22.09 7.22 9.85
CA GLY A 464 21.01 7.43 8.90
C GLY A 464 21.53 8.03 7.60
N GLY A 465 20.81 7.74 6.52
CA GLY A 465 21.15 8.20 5.18
C GLY A 465 19.98 7.97 4.22
N LYS A 466 20.24 8.09 2.94
CA LYS A 466 19.27 7.86 1.86
C LYS A 466 19.19 6.37 1.54
N LEU A 467 17.97 5.84 1.49
CA LEU A 467 17.75 4.45 1.08
C LEU A 467 17.80 4.36 -0.45
N ILE A 468 18.67 3.50 -0.95
CA ILE A 468 18.80 3.21 -2.38
C ILE A 468 18.68 1.72 -2.67
N ILE A 469 18.30 1.38 -3.90
CA ILE A 469 18.36 0.01 -4.44
C ILE A 469 19.37 -0.02 -5.60
N ARG A 470 20.36 -0.90 -5.49
CA ARG A 470 21.52 -0.92 -6.40
C ARG A 470 21.27 -1.69 -7.70
N LYS A 471 20.29 -2.60 -7.72
CA LYS A 471 19.98 -3.46 -8.86
C LYS A 471 18.48 -3.48 -9.15
N PRO A 472 18.06 -3.69 -10.40
CA PRO A 472 16.65 -3.82 -10.72
C PRO A 472 16.07 -5.11 -10.12
N TRP A 473 14.78 -5.08 -9.81
CA TRP A 473 13.98 -6.20 -9.33
C TRP A 473 12.78 -6.43 -10.27
N PRO A 474 12.18 -7.63 -10.30
CA PRO A 474 11.18 -7.98 -11.31
C PRO A 474 9.97 -7.02 -11.36
N SER A 475 9.42 -6.66 -10.19
CA SER A 475 8.25 -5.78 -10.06
C SER A 475 8.56 -4.28 -10.09
N MET A 476 9.79 -3.88 -10.46
CA MET A 476 10.16 -2.47 -10.60
C MET A 476 9.26 -1.76 -11.61
N LEU A 477 8.86 -0.51 -11.28
CA LEU A 477 8.19 0.37 -12.25
C LEU A 477 9.00 0.46 -13.54
N ARG A 478 8.32 0.57 -14.67
CA ARG A 478 9.04 0.72 -15.94
C ARG A 478 9.31 2.16 -16.31
N THR A 479 8.41 3.05 -15.90
CA THR A 479 8.55 4.51 -16.12
C THR A 479 7.42 5.26 -15.39
N ILE A 480 7.47 6.58 -15.39
CA ILE A 480 6.29 7.42 -15.25
C ILE A 480 5.61 7.46 -16.62
N TYR A 481 4.32 7.16 -16.67
CA TYR A 481 3.56 7.12 -17.91
C TYR A 481 3.61 8.47 -18.63
N GLY A 482 3.98 8.45 -19.92
CA GLY A 482 4.13 9.67 -20.73
C GLY A 482 5.33 10.56 -20.38
N ASP A 483 6.09 10.30 -19.29
CA ASP A 483 7.12 11.21 -18.80
C ASP A 483 8.40 10.47 -18.36
N LYS A 484 9.20 10.04 -19.33
CA LYS A 484 10.48 9.36 -19.09
C LYS A 484 11.55 10.28 -18.48
N GLU A 485 11.50 11.57 -18.77
CA GLU A 485 12.47 12.52 -18.22
C GLU A 485 12.25 12.72 -16.73
N ARG A 486 10.99 12.87 -16.30
CA ARG A 486 10.63 12.94 -14.90
C ARG A 486 11.03 11.66 -14.15
N TYR A 487 10.84 10.47 -14.76
CA TYR A 487 11.30 9.20 -14.22
C TYR A 487 12.80 9.18 -13.95
N GLN A 488 13.60 9.59 -14.94
CA GLN A 488 15.06 9.66 -14.81
C GLN A 488 15.47 10.69 -13.75
N LYS A 489 14.90 11.89 -13.83
CA LYS A 489 15.20 12.98 -12.90
C LYS A 489 14.87 12.62 -11.46
N GLN A 490 13.73 12.01 -11.20
CA GLN A 490 13.23 11.79 -9.86
C GLN A 490 13.91 10.64 -9.14
N TYR A 491 14.26 9.56 -9.86
CA TYR A 491 14.70 8.31 -9.22
C TYR A 491 16.16 7.95 -9.53
N TRP A 492 16.79 8.57 -10.52
CA TRP A 492 18.09 8.10 -11.03
C TRP A 492 19.13 9.19 -11.23
N SER A 493 18.78 10.47 -11.09
CA SER A 493 19.71 11.58 -11.35
C SER A 493 20.73 11.77 -10.24
N GLU A 494 20.33 11.53 -8.97
CA GLU A 494 21.18 11.79 -7.83
C GLU A 494 22.31 10.74 -7.70
N PHE A 495 21.97 9.46 -7.86
CA PHE A 495 22.95 8.38 -7.82
C PHE A 495 22.93 7.58 -9.11
N LYS A 496 23.95 7.78 -9.96
CA LYS A 496 24.02 7.14 -11.27
C LYS A 496 23.91 5.62 -11.17
N GLY A 497 22.90 5.06 -11.85
CA GLY A 497 22.68 3.60 -11.91
C GLY A 497 22.11 2.98 -10.63
N ARG A 498 21.67 3.77 -9.65
CA ARG A 498 21.07 3.33 -8.39
C ARG A 498 19.70 4.00 -8.21
N TYR A 499 18.70 3.23 -7.87
CA TYR A 499 17.35 3.74 -7.64
C TYR A 499 17.28 4.46 -6.29
N LEU A 500 16.92 5.76 -6.30
CA LEU A 500 16.66 6.53 -5.10
C LEU A 500 15.19 6.34 -4.69
N THR A 501 14.97 5.82 -3.49
CA THR A 501 13.62 5.55 -2.99
C THR A 501 12.87 6.82 -2.54
N GLY A 502 13.60 7.88 -2.21
CA GLY A 502 13.05 9.06 -1.56
C GLY A 502 12.73 8.87 -0.08
N ASP A 503 13.13 7.73 0.50
CA ASP A 503 13.02 7.44 1.92
C ASP A 503 14.39 7.49 2.59
N GLY A 504 14.42 8.03 3.83
CA GLY A 504 15.55 7.95 4.73
C GLY A 504 15.52 6.62 5.50
N ALA A 505 16.68 6.05 5.74
CA ALA A 505 16.82 4.84 6.52
C ALA A 505 18.13 4.81 7.30
N ARG A 506 18.23 3.92 8.28
CA ARG A 506 19.48 3.49 8.89
C ARG A 506 19.56 1.96 8.91
N ARG A 507 20.75 1.43 9.05
CA ARG A 507 20.98 0.00 9.22
C ARG A 507 21.66 -0.24 10.56
N ASP A 508 21.08 -1.07 11.42
CA ASP A 508 21.69 -1.37 12.70
C ASP A 508 22.86 -2.38 12.59
N ARG A 509 23.51 -2.69 13.73
CA ARG A 509 24.67 -3.61 13.79
C ARG A 509 24.32 -5.04 13.36
N ASP A 510 23.05 -5.44 13.46
CA ASP A 510 22.56 -6.74 12.99
C ASP A 510 22.22 -6.73 11.49
N GLY A 511 22.34 -5.56 10.83
CA GLY A 511 22.06 -5.35 9.42
C GLY A 511 20.59 -5.05 9.13
N TYR A 512 19.78 -4.79 10.15
CA TYR A 512 18.34 -4.52 10.00
C TYR A 512 18.09 -3.07 9.58
N PHE A 513 17.18 -2.91 8.61
CA PHE A 513 16.78 -1.61 8.10
C PHE A 513 15.65 -1.00 8.94
N TRP A 514 15.83 0.27 9.25
CA TRP A 514 14.89 1.12 9.97
C TRP A 514 14.55 2.29 9.07
N ILE A 515 13.28 2.43 8.72
CA ILE A 515 12.82 3.52 7.86
C ILE A 515 12.53 4.72 8.76
N VAL A 516 13.21 5.83 8.53
CA VAL A 516 13.11 7.04 9.36
C VAL A 516 12.17 8.10 8.76
N GLY A 517 11.53 7.79 7.64
CA GLY A 517 10.55 8.65 6.97
C GLY A 517 11.00 9.10 5.58
N ARG A 518 10.25 10.02 5.00
CA ARG A 518 10.58 10.63 3.70
C ARG A 518 11.78 11.56 3.85
N ILE A 519 12.66 11.58 2.85
CA ILE A 519 13.80 12.52 2.84
C ILE A 519 13.30 13.96 2.87
N ASP A 520 12.18 14.25 2.20
CA ASP A 520 11.55 15.58 2.15
C ASP A 520 10.94 16.02 3.50
N ASP A 521 10.74 15.10 4.43
CA ASP A 521 10.20 15.34 5.78
C ASP A 521 11.27 15.38 6.87
N VAL A 522 12.55 15.16 6.54
CA VAL A 522 13.67 15.31 7.47
C VAL A 522 13.80 16.78 7.87
N LEU A 523 13.86 17.02 9.19
CA LEU A 523 14.01 18.35 9.76
C LEU A 523 15.48 18.76 9.79
N ASN A 524 15.75 20.04 9.52
CA ASN A 524 17.08 20.63 9.69
C ASN A 524 17.05 21.63 10.84
N VAL A 525 17.37 21.15 12.04
CA VAL A 525 17.32 21.92 13.29
C VAL A 525 18.73 22.22 13.75
N ALA A 526 19.13 23.49 13.74
CA ALA A 526 20.46 23.95 14.14
C ALA A 526 21.62 23.18 13.46
N GLY A 527 21.44 22.79 12.19
CA GLY A 527 22.43 22.02 11.43
C GLY A 527 22.35 20.49 11.59
N HIS A 528 21.46 20.00 12.45
CA HIS A 528 21.20 18.57 12.65
C HIS A 528 20.02 18.10 11.77
N ARG A 529 20.15 16.93 11.15
CA ARG A 529 19.10 16.33 10.31
C ARG A 529 18.34 15.28 11.10
N LEU A 530 17.15 15.64 11.57
CA LEU A 530 16.31 14.80 12.43
C LEU A 530 15.17 14.15 11.64
N GLY A 531 14.98 12.84 11.81
CA GLY A 531 13.83 12.13 11.26
C GLY A 531 12.56 12.45 12.05
N THR A 532 11.50 12.93 11.39
CA THR A 532 10.22 13.22 12.05
C THR A 532 9.62 12.00 12.74
N SER A 533 9.76 10.80 12.16
CA SER A 533 9.20 9.55 12.68
C SER A 533 9.80 9.13 14.03
N GLU A 534 11.04 9.49 14.32
CA GLU A 534 11.65 9.19 15.63
C GLU A 534 11.05 10.06 16.73
N ILE A 535 10.86 11.35 16.47
CA ILE A 535 10.21 12.29 17.39
C ILE A 535 8.74 11.88 17.61
N GLU A 536 8.04 11.54 16.53
CA GLU A 536 6.67 11.00 16.58
C GLU A 536 6.60 9.71 17.42
N SER A 537 7.56 8.81 17.25
CA SER A 537 7.64 7.56 18.03
C SER A 537 7.88 7.83 19.51
N ALA A 538 8.74 8.79 19.85
CA ALA A 538 8.96 9.19 21.24
C ALA A 538 7.67 9.79 21.86
N LEU A 539 6.97 10.66 21.14
CA LEU A 539 5.70 11.22 21.60
C LEU A 539 4.64 10.12 21.84
N VAL A 540 4.51 9.18 20.90
CA VAL A 540 3.52 8.07 21.01
C VAL A 540 3.88 7.06 22.08
N ALA A 541 5.15 6.98 22.50
CA ALA A 541 5.55 6.16 23.65
C ALA A 541 5.02 6.70 24.99
N HIS A 542 4.61 7.97 25.06
CA HIS A 542 3.96 8.54 26.23
C HIS A 542 2.55 7.98 26.45
N ALA A 543 2.21 7.64 27.69
CA ALA A 543 0.98 6.94 28.04
C ALA A 543 -0.30 7.65 27.56
N GLN A 544 -0.31 8.97 27.52
CA GLN A 544 -1.48 9.78 27.17
C GLN A 544 -1.58 10.09 25.65
N VAL A 545 -0.59 9.77 24.85
CA VAL A 545 -0.56 10.10 23.41
C VAL A 545 -1.08 8.94 22.57
N ALA A 546 -2.07 9.21 21.73
CA ALA A 546 -2.61 8.24 20.77
C ALA A 546 -1.87 8.30 19.43
N GLU A 547 -1.63 9.52 18.92
CA GLU A 547 -0.98 9.73 17.64
C GLU A 547 -0.22 11.07 17.65
N ALA A 548 0.85 11.16 16.89
CA ALA A 548 1.60 12.39 16.71
C ALA A 548 2.04 12.55 15.26
N ALA A 549 2.11 13.80 14.79
CA ALA A 549 2.75 14.18 13.55
C ALA A 549 3.67 15.37 13.79
N VAL A 550 4.88 15.28 13.26
CA VAL A 550 5.92 16.29 13.43
C VAL A 550 6.27 16.92 12.10
N VAL A 551 6.35 18.25 12.10
CA VAL A 551 6.73 19.04 10.94
C VAL A 551 7.73 20.15 11.33
N GLY A 552 8.47 20.66 10.35
CA GLY A 552 9.32 21.83 10.53
C GLY A 552 8.61 23.11 10.13
N ARG A 553 8.74 24.14 10.97
CA ARG A 553 8.41 25.51 10.64
C ARG A 553 9.72 26.31 10.44
N PRO A 554 9.82 27.21 9.45
CA PRO A 554 10.99 28.07 9.31
C PRO A 554 11.29 28.83 10.61
N ASP A 555 12.56 28.86 11.01
CA ASP A 555 13.05 29.54 12.21
C ASP A 555 14.38 30.23 11.90
N GLU A 556 14.49 31.50 12.26
CA GLU A 556 15.66 32.35 11.92
C GLU A 556 16.96 31.89 12.58
N MET A 557 16.88 31.31 13.79
CA MET A 557 18.07 30.91 14.55
C MET A 557 18.45 29.45 14.29
N LYS A 558 17.45 28.56 14.13
CA LYS A 558 17.67 27.12 14.06
C LYS A 558 17.54 26.57 12.64
N GLY A 559 17.14 27.42 11.67
CA GLY A 559 16.75 27.00 10.34
C GLY A 559 15.33 26.45 10.32
N GLN A 560 15.02 25.48 11.18
CA GLN A 560 13.66 24.97 11.41
C GLN A 560 13.38 24.77 12.90
N ALA A 561 12.19 25.17 13.34
CA ALA A 561 11.61 24.82 14.63
C ALA A 561 10.79 23.54 14.49
N VAL A 562 10.82 22.69 15.51
CA VAL A 562 10.07 21.43 15.57
C VAL A 562 8.66 21.71 16.08
N VAL A 563 7.66 21.47 15.24
CA VAL A 563 6.23 21.58 15.62
C VAL A 563 5.59 20.21 15.65
N ALA A 564 5.01 19.82 16.78
CA ALA A 564 4.34 18.54 16.97
C ALA A 564 2.83 18.74 17.10
N PHE A 565 2.06 18.03 16.27
CA PHE A 565 0.62 17.90 16.40
C PHE A 565 0.31 16.58 17.08
N VAL A 566 -0.42 16.60 18.20
CA VAL A 566 -0.61 15.45 19.08
C VAL A 566 -2.10 15.19 19.33
N THR A 567 -2.55 13.95 19.14
CA THR A 567 -3.87 13.49 19.58
C THR A 567 -3.74 12.69 20.86
N LEU A 568 -4.64 12.91 21.81
CA LEU A 568 -4.60 12.25 23.12
C LEU A 568 -5.48 11.00 23.17
N LYS A 569 -5.19 10.09 24.14
CA LYS A 569 -5.99 8.89 24.41
C LYS A 569 -7.12 9.18 25.37
N GLY A 570 -8.29 8.61 25.12
CA GLY A 570 -9.39 8.50 26.07
C GLY A 570 -9.80 9.83 26.73
N ILE A 571 -9.69 9.85 28.06
CA ILE A 571 -10.07 10.99 28.92
C ILE A 571 -8.94 12.00 29.18
N ALA A 572 -7.78 11.82 28.55
CA ALA A 572 -6.67 12.77 28.70
C ALA A 572 -7.05 14.14 28.11
N SER A 573 -6.78 15.21 28.85
CA SER A 573 -7.15 16.57 28.45
C SER A 573 -5.92 17.41 28.12
N PRO A 574 -6.01 18.30 27.10
CA PRO A 574 -4.94 19.24 26.79
C PRO A 574 -4.61 20.15 28.00
N SER A 575 -3.31 20.30 28.30
CA SER A 575 -2.86 21.23 29.32
C SER A 575 -1.42 21.72 29.06
N ALA A 576 -1.08 22.87 29.59
CA ALA A 576 0.31 23.41 29.53
C ALA A 576 1.31 22.48 30.23
N GLY A 577 0.90 21.85 31.36
CA GLY A 577 1.72 20.86 32.04
C GLY A 577 2.05 19.65 31.16
N LEU A 578 1.05 19.12 30.46
CA LEU A 578 1.26 18.00 29.55
C LEU A 578 2.16 18.36 28.35
N LYS A 579 2.06 19.61 27.82
CA LYS A 579 3.00 20.06 26.78
C LYS A 579 4.45 20.01 27.27
N THR A 580 4.70 20.47 28.50
CA THR A 580 6.04 20.42 29.12
C THR A 580 6.50 18.99 29.33
N GLU A 581 5.66 18.13 29.89
CA GLU A 581 5.94 16.71 30.09
C GLU A 581 6.31 16.00 28.78
N LEU A 582 5.54 16.21 27.70
CA LEU A 582 5.82 15.64 26.39
C LEU A 582 7.13 16.14 25.78
N ARG A 583 7.43 17.44 25.94
CA ARG A 583 8.73 18.00 25.50
C ARG A 583 9.90 17.35 26.22
N ASP A 584 9.80 17.20 27.54
CA ASP A 584 10.83 16.58 28.35
C ASP A 584 10.97 15.09 28.03
N HIS A 585 9.85 14.40 27.82
CA HIS A 585 9.83 13.01 27.38
C HIS A 585 10.59 12.81 26.08
N VAL A 586 10.37 13.64 25.05
CA VAL A 586 11.16 13.62 23.80
C VAL A 586 12.64 13.91 24.09
N GLY A 587 12.93 14.87 24.97
CA GLY A 587 14.30 15.20 25.34
C GLY A 587 15.07 14.05 25.99
N VAL A 588 14.39 13.24 26.80
CA VAL A 588 14.98 12.04 27.43
C VAL A 588 15.21 10.92 26.41
N HIS A 589 14.26 10.71 25.47
CA HIS A 589 14.30 9.57 24.55
C HIS A 589 15.15 9.82 23.30
N ILE A 590 15.16 11.04 22.79
CA ILE A 590 15.85 11.39 21.54
C ILE A 590 17.04 12.33 21.81
N GLY A 591 16.85 13.29 22.70
CA GLY A 591 17.86 14.33 23.00
C GLY A 591 17.28 15.74 22.95
N ALA A 592 17.99 16.69 23.56
CA ALA A 592 17.53 18.07 23.72
C ALA A 592 17.24 18.78 22.38
N ILE A 593 18.00 18.45 21.33
CA ILE A 593 17.86 19.04 19.99
C ILE A 593 16.53 18.68 19.32
N ALA A 594 15.94 17.55 19.68
CA ALA A 594 14.70 17.04 19.10
C ALA A 594 13.44 17.48 19.88
N LYS A 595 13.60 18.18 21.00
CA LYS A 595 12.47 18.69 21.80
C LYS A 595 11.59 19.58 20.92
N PRO A 596 10.27 19.28 20.81
CA PRO A 596 9.37 20.16 20.07
C PRO A 596 9.42 21.60 20.62
N ASP A 597 9.61 22.56 19.73
CA ASP A 597 9.50 23.97 20.09
C ASP A 597 8.07 24.34 20.42
N GLU A 598 7.14 23.68 19.71
CA GLU A 598 5.71 23.88 19.87
C GLU A 598 4.98 22.53 19.84
N ILE A 599 3.98 22.37 20.74
CA ILE A 599 3.05 21.24 20.72
C ILE A 599 1.64 21.79 20.59
N ARG A 600 0.92 21.36 19.56
CA ARG A 600 -0.51 21.62 19.34
C ARG A 600 -1.29 20.34 19.58
N PHE A 601 -2.26 20.39 20.48
CA PHE A 601 -3.18 19.29 20.64
C PHE A 601 -4.27 19.36 19.58
N ALA A 602 -4.65 18.24 19.02
CA ALA A 602 -5.66 18.14 17.99
C ALA A 602 -6.59 16.95 18.25
N GLU A 603 -7.86 17.09 17.95
CA GLU A 603 -8.81 15.97 18.03
C GLU A 603 -8.49 14.88 17.00
N ALA A 604 -8.04 15.29 15.81
CA ALA A 604 -7.62 14.41 14.74
C ALA A 604 -6.51 15.08 13.91
N LEU A 605 -5.69 14.28 13.25
CA LEU A 605 -4.70 14.75 12.29
C LEU A 605 -5.27 14.72 10.86
N PRO A 606 -4.91 15.67 9.97
CA PRO A 606 -5.34 15.65 8.58
C PRO A 606 -4.73 14.45 7.87
N LYS A 607 -5.60 13.57 7.37
CA LYS A 607 -5.21 12.33 6.71
C LYS A 607 -5.80 12.25 5.32
N THR A 608 -5.06 11.58 4.45
CA THR A 608 -5.69 11.07 3.25
C THR A 608 -6.73 10.01 3.63
N ARG A 609 -7.67 9.75 2.75
CA ARG A 609 -8.67 8.67 2.94
C ARG A 609 -8.05 7.26 3.07
N SER A 610 -6.78 7.10 2.74
CA SER A 610 -5.99 5.90 3.05
C SER A 610 -5.43 5.90 4.46
N GLY A 611 -5.66 6.93 5.26
CA GLY A 611 -5.15 7.10 6.61
C GLY A 611 -3.75 7.72 6.71
N LYS A 612 -3.09 8.02 5.58
CA LYS A 612 -1.75 8.63 5.60
C LYS A 612 -1.84 10.09 6.03
N ILE A 613 -1.03 10.49 7.02
CA ILE A 613 -0.96 11.88 7.51
C ILE A 613 -0.47 12.81 6.40
N MET A 614 -1.18 13.91 6.19
CA MET A 614 -0.87 14.93 5.19
C MET A 614 0.05 16.00 5.78
N ARG A 615 1.32 15.63 6.03
CA ARG A 615 2.33 16.53 6.66
C ARG A 615 2.50 17.85 5.93
N ARG A 616 2.28 17.88 4.62
CA ARG A 616 2.33 19.12 3.84
C ARG A 616 1.33 20.15 4.36
N LEU A 617 0.10 19.73 4.64
CA LEU A 617 -0.94 20.61 5.18
C LEU A 617 -0.57 21.09 6.60
N LEU A 618 -0.04 20.18 7.43
CA LEU A 618 0.45 20.53 8.77
C LEU A 618 1.62 21.53 8.73
N LYS A 619 2.51 21.44 7.72
CA LYS A 619 3.60 22.42 7.50
C LYS A 619 3.05 23.81 7.16
N GLU A 620 2.02 23.87 6.30
CA GLU A 620 1.35 25.14 5.95
C GLU A 620 0.70 25.77 7.19
N ILE A 621 -0.07 24.99 7.96
CA ILE A 621 -0.70 25.41 9.22
C ILE A 621 0.37 25.84 10.26
N ALA A 622 1.40 25.04 10.48
CA ALA A 622 2.48 25.38 11.43
C ALA A 622 3.21 26.68 11.07
N SER A 623 3.20 27.05 9.78
CA SER A 623 3.84 28.28 9.28
C SER A 623 2.87 29.47 9.22
N GLY A 624 1.64 29.36 9.74
CA GLY A 624 0.62 30.44 9.69
C GLY A 624 0.19 30.78 8.25
N LYS A 625 0.32 29.83 7.31
CA LYS A 625 -0.08 30.02 5.91
C LYS A 625 -1.46 29.44 5.68
N SER A 626 -2.24 30.10 4.81
CA SER A 626 -3.48 29.48 4.32
C SER A 626 -3.16 28.20 3.57
N VAL A 627 -4.01 27.17 3.78
CA VAL A 627 -3.87 25.88 3.09
C VAL A 627 -4.21 26.08 1.61
N THR A 628 -3.18 26.09 0.76
CA THR A 628 -3.32 26.30 -0.71
C THR A 628 -3.03 25.05 -1.53
N GLY A 629 -2.55 24.00 -0.90
CA GLY A 629 -2.16 22.80 -1.59
C GLY A 629 -3.31 21.86 -1.95
N ASP A 630 -3.02 20.81 -2.75
CA ASP A 630 -3.99 19.79 -3.14
C ASP A 630 -4.61 19.08 -1.91
N THR A 631 -5.89 19.32 -1.67
CA THR A 631 -6.71 18.72 -0.61
C THR A 631 -7.65 17.63 -1.13
N THR A 632 -7.57 17.28 -2.41
CA THR A 632 -8.51 16.33 -3.07
C THR A 632 -8.50 14.93 -2.47
N THR A 633 -7.41 14.59 -1.77
CA THR A 633 -7.24 13.29 -1.11
C THR A 633 -7.58 13.31 0.39
N LEU A 634 -7.96 14.47 0.96
CA LEU A 634 -8.25 14.63 2.37
C LEU A 634 -9.53 13.86 2.77
N GLU A 635 -9.48 13.15 3.89
CA GLU A 635 -10.60 12.36 4.38
C GLU A 635 -11.72 13.26 4.95
N ASP A 636 -11.34 14.26 5.75
CA ASP A 636 -12.27 15.15 6.45
C ASP A 636 -11.75 16.59 6.46
N PHE A 637 -12.47 17.47 5.78
CA PHE A 637 -12.14 18.90 5.71
C PHE A 637 -12.34 19.65 7.02
N SER A 638 -13.22 19.17 7.92
CA SER A 638 -13.49 19.82 9.21
C SER A 638 -12.26 19.82 10.12
N VAL A 639 -11.35 18.84 9.93
CA VAL A 639 -10.09 18.74 10.69
C VAL A 639 -9.18 19.94 10.41
N LEU A 640 -9.14 20.43 9.15
CA LEU A 640 -8.31 21.59 8.79
C LEU A 640 -8.86 22.88 9.43
N ALA A 641 -10.18 23.06 9.40
CA ALA A 641 -10.82 24.25 10.00
C ALA A 641 -10.49 24.33 11.50
N LYS A 642 -10.67 23.22 12.23
CA LYS A 642 -10.35 23.15 13.67
C LYS A 642 -8.88 23.40 13.97
N LEU A 643 -7.95 22.86 13.18
CA LEU A 643 -6.52 23.08 13.38
C LEU A 643 -6.07 24.51 13.09
N SER A 644 -6.82 25.26 12.25
CA SER A 644 -6.56 26.67 11.96
C SER A 644 -7.17 27.62 12.98
N GLU A 645 -8.21 27.19 13.74
CA GLU A 645 -8.88 27.98 14.77
C GLU A 645 -8.19 27.91 16.14
N GLU A 646 -7.30 26.95 16.37
CA GLU A 646 -6.56 26.79 17.64
C GLU A 646 -5.26 27.67 17.71
N GLU A 647 -5.17 28.75 16.93
CA GLU A 647 -4.11 29.76 17.01
C GLU A 647 -4.35 30.81 18.10
#